data_a8be58a172fab7a7a533fa8509460fe4
#
_entry.id   a8be58a172fab7a7a533fa8509460fe4
#
_cell.length_a   1.000
_cell.length_b   1.000
_cell.length_c   1.000
_cell.angle_alpha   90.00
_cell.angle_beta   90.00
_cell.angle_gamma   90.00
#
_symmetry.space_group_name_H-M   'P 1'
#
loop_
_entity.id
_entity.type
_entity.pdbx_description
1 polymer ?
#
loop_
_entity_poly.entity_id
_entity_poly.type
_entity_poly.pdbx_seq_one_letter_code
_entity_poly.pdbx_strand_id
1 'polypeptide(L)'
;MNLTEKGFETLIVDYLRDENKLEEGSNFDYDRKYAFDTTRLFRFLEDTQKEKLESLGIKNGSIEKENFLARLSNQILDKGTCTLLRKGMKYKHLHLDLYMPIPSVYNEKAKEMYTKNIFSVTRQLAYTEEVSKKALDMVVFINGLPIITVELKNSYTHQNYLNAIQQYREDRSSNELLFRFKKCFAHFAVCDSEVWMCTKLDDKNSRFLPFNKGDNGGAGNPVNPNGIKTDYFWKDILTKEMLSVITERFVQIVVEVDSKTKSKKQKQIFPRYHQLYLVMHLLQDTKRDGVGKRYLIQHSAGSGKSNSIAWLAHQLTELRDSDDKKIFDSVLVVTDRVNLDKQIKNTIKQFMEVSSTVGWAKDSKTLSELLEGGKSVIITIVHKFRFILDTINTDLKDKNFAIIIDEAHSSQNGSLASKMNIVLSGNDVESDDIEDKIIALINGKKMANNASYYAFTATPKNKTLELFGKPLVDENGNPLLNEDGTKRFEAHYLYTMKQAIEEGYILDVLKNYTTYSSFYKLIKTVEDDPEFDKKKSQKLLRSYVESNEYAINQKAKVIVEHFHDVVCRKIGGLGRAMVVAKDIQRAIEYYFAIEEEMKKRNSPYKPMIAFSGEKEYQGRVLTESSINGFSSSEIESRFKIDPYRILVVANKFQTGYDEPLLQTMYVDKVLTDVKAVQTLSRLNRAYPNKKEVFVLDFANKSEDIAKAFDIYYKGTLLSGETDINKLNDLTDTLEEFEIYNHKIIDDFVTLFLNGNSREEIENIIDTAVSKFKEMELDDRIEFKSSAKSFVRTYNYLSMLMEDSNTYWEKLNIFLTNLNSKLPKIESEDFSHELYSDIDLESYRLQVRESTSIYLTNDNAELNPVPVQTDVGIPVPELDKLSNILNEFHKLWGSIEFTDEDRIIADIKAINEEVQKNEAYKNAVKYSDEQNAKDEVARVIGDLISQRVTSNVEMYQAFNGNKKNNLNQSFKSWLVDFIFNSTYDSMRQESNV
;
A
#
# COMPACT_ATOMS: atom_id res chain seq x y z
N MET A 1 -12.50 40.11 24.89
CA MET A 1 -12.66 38.91 24.00
C MET A 1 -13.73 38.01 24.61
N ASN A 2 -14.78 37.72 23.91
CA ASN A 2 -15.86 36.85 24.44
C ASN A 2 -15.45 35.37 24.26
N LEU A 3 -15.03 34.72 25.37
CA LEU A 3 -14.53 33.35 25.40
C LEU A 3 -15.64 32.26 25.34
N THR A 4 -16.88 32.67 25.13
CA THR A 4 -18.01 31.75 25.01
C THR A 4 -18.11 31.11 23.61
N GLU A 5 -18.86 30.04 23.47
CA GLU A 5 -19.20 29.42 22.17
C GLU A 5 -19.82 30.44 21.21
N LYS A 6 -20.71 31.28 21.69
CA LYS A 6 -21.30 32.40 20.94
C LYS A 6 -20.26 33.44 20.49
N GLY A 7 -19.22 33.68 21.28
CA GLY A 7 -18.11 34.56 20.89
C GLY A 7 -17.28 33.95 19.76
N PHE A 8 -17.07 32.64 19.79
CA PHE A 8 -16.37 31.92 18.74
C PHE A 8 -17.19 31.90 17.43
N GLU A 9 -18.47 31.61 17.51
CA GLU A 9 -19.42 31.70 16.37
C GLU A 9 -19.39 33.09 15.73
N THR A 10 -19.50 34.16 16.56
CA THR A 10 -19.48 35.55 16.08
C THR A 10 -18.18 35.88 15.36
N LEU A 11 -17.02 35.48 15.90
CA LEU A 11 -15.72 35.69 15.28
C LEU A 11 -15.68 35.07 13.87
N ILE A 12 -16.17 33.83 13.71
CA ILE A 12 -16.19 33.13 12.42
C ILE A 12 -17.13 33.83 11.44
N VAL A 13 -18.35 34.14 11.86
CA VAL A 13 -19.37 34.74 10.97
C VAL A 13 -18.97 36.15 10.55
N ASP A 14 -18.41 36.95 11.48
CA ASP A 14 -17.90 38.29 11.12
C ASP A 14 -16.79 38.18 10.08
N TYR A 15 -15.84 37.24 10.24
CA TYR A 15 -14.80 37.01 9.22
C TYR A 15 -15.37 36.60 7.87
N LEU A 16 -16.31 35.64 7.85
CA LEU A 16 -16.97 35.20 6.62
C LEU A 16 -17.71 36.35 5.91
N ARG A 17 -18.36 37.23 6.69
CA ARG A 17 -19.07 38.41 6.14
C ARG A 17 -18.08 39.47 5.66
N ASP A 18 -17.14 39.86 6.53
CA ASP A 18 -16.33 41.10 6.33
C ASP A 18 -15.13 40.83 5.43
N GLU A 19 -14.48 39.67 5.50
CA GLU A 19 -13.30 39.33 4.69
C GLU A 19 -13.66 38.44 3.50
N ASN A 20 -14.40 37.34 3.68
CA ASN A 20 -14.77 36.44 2.59
C ASN A 20 -15.95 36.94 1.75
N LYS A 21 -16.60 38.03 2.20
CA LYS A 21 -17.75 38.66 1.52
C LYS A 21 -18.94 37.74 1.30
N LEU A 22 -19.16 36.78 2.22
CA LEU A 22 -20.38 35.99 2.24
C LEU A 22 -21.52 36.86 2.81
N GLU A 23 -22.72 36.67 2.29
CA GLU A 23 -23.88 37.35 2.87
C GLU A 23 -24.34 36.66 4.15
N GLU A 24 -24.64 37.42 5.19
CA GLU A 24 -25.29 36.90 6.40
C GLU A 24 -26.80 36.76 6.15
N GLY A 25 -27.27 35.50 6.29
CA GLY A 25 -28.68 35.14 6.17
C GLY A 25 -29.37 35.15 7.52
N SER A 26 -30.70 35.05 7.46
CA SER A 26 -31.55 34.96 8.64
C SER A 26 -32.50 33.76 8.60
N ASN A 27 -33.08 33.41 9.76
CA ASN A 27 -34.09 32.34 9.83
C ASN A 27 -35.37 32.68 9.04
N PHE A 28 -35.60 33.96 8.72
CA PHE A 28 -36.77 34.39 7.90
C PHE A 28 -36.57 34.09 6.41
N ASP A 29 -35.32 33.99 5.93
CA ASP A 29 -34.97 33.65 4.58
C ASP A 29 -35.10 32.16 4.29
N TYR A 30 -35.07 31.32 5.36
CA TYR A 30 -35.02 29.87 5.27
C TYR A 30 -36.43 29.24 5.34
N ASP A 31 -36.77 28.48 4.32
CA ASP A 31 -37.97 27.65 4.26
C ASP A 31 -37.67 26.26 4.80
N ARG A 32 -38.24 25.94 5.98
CA ARG A 32 -38.04 24.68 6.69
C ARG A 32 -38.62 23.49 5.94
N LYS A 33 -39.74 23.69 5.24
CA LYS A 33 -40.43 22.63 4.48
C LYS A 33 -39.59 22.07 3.34
N TYR A 34 -38.76 22.89 2.71
CA TYR A 34 -37.89 22.49 1.61
C TYR A 34 -36.40 22.48 1.98
N ALA A 35 -36.04 23.00 3.12
CA ALA A 35 -34.67 23.20 3.58
C ALA A 35 -33.84 24.00 2.57
N PHE A 36 -34.32 25.20 2.20
CA PHE A 36 -33.67 26.15 1.31
C PHE A 36 -33.77 27.57 1.89
N ASP A 37 -32.74 28.40 1.61
CA ASP A 37 -32.90 29.87 1.69
C ASP A 37 -33.56 30.34 0.42
N THR A 38 -34.88 30.44 0.50
CA THR A 38 -35.74 30.77 -0.66
C THR A 38 -35.57 32.22 -1.10
N THR A 39 -35.22 33.14 -0.21
CA THR A 39 -35.00 34.56 -0.56
C THR A 39 -33.83 34.67 -1.51
N ARG A 40 -32.68 34.03 -1.19
CA ARG A 40 -31.49 34.07 -2.03
C ARG A 40 -31.61 33.20 -3.27
N LEU A 41 -32.32 32.08 -3.20
CA LEU A 41 -32.58 31.23 -4.36
C LEU A 41 -33.32 31.99 -5.45
N PHE A 42 -34.42 32.63 -5.07
CA PHE A 42 -35.22 33.36 -6.09
C PHE A 42 -34.52 34.64 -6.53
N ARG A 43 -33.82 35.37 -5.69
CA ARG A 43 -32.98 36.50 -6.10
C ARG A 43 -31.95 36.09 -7.17
N PHE A 44 -31.23 35.02 -6.94
CA PHE A 44 -30.25 34.50 -7.93
C PHE A 44 -30.95 34.13 -9.25
N LEU A 45 -32.09 33.43 -9.21
CA LEU A 45 -32.82 33.04 -10.41
C LEU A 45 -33.39 34.25 -11.15
N GLU A 46 -33.89 35.26 -10.43
CA GLU A 46 -34.34 36.52 -11.01
C GLU A 46 -33.23 37.32 -11.66
N ASP A 47 -32.06 37.41 -11.01
CA ASP A 47 -30.91 38.16 -11.52
C ASP A 47 -30.27 37.49 -12.74
N THR A 48 -30.44 36.19 -12.93
CA THR A 48 -29.76 35.43 -13.99
C THR A 48 -30.67 34.88 -15.07
N GLN A 49 -31.97 34.62 -14.77
CA GLN A 49 -32.90 33.88 -15.64
C GLN A 49 -34.36 34.37 -15.54
N LYS A 50 -34.56 35.69 -15.38
CA LYS A 50 -35.86 36.30 -15.17
C LYS A 50 -36.91 35.89 -16.20
N GLU A 51 -36.55 35.92 -17.49
CA GLU A 51 -37.48 35.56 -18.58
C GLU A 51 -37.96 34.10 -18.47
N LYS A 52 -37.10 33.20 -18.05
CA LYS A 52 -37.47 31.79 -17.83
C LYS A 52 -38.45 31.65 -16.67
N LEU A 53 -38.25 32.38 -15.55
CA LEU A 53 -39.18 32.37 -14.41
C LEU A 53 -40.54 32.92 -14.79
N GLU A 54 -40.59 34.02 -15.53
CA GLU A 54 -41.82 34.63 -15.99
C GLU A 54 -42.62 33.69 -16.91
N SER A 55 -41.92 33.03 -17.86
CA SER A 55 -42.54 32.07 -18.79
C SER A 55 -43.09 30.82 -18.09
N LEU A 56 -42.47 30.41 -16.97
CA LEU A 56 -42.90 29.31 -16.13
C LEU A 56 -44.04 29.68 -15.15
N GLY A 57 -44.34 30.98 -15.00
CA GLY A 57 -45.35 31.48 -14.07
C GLY A 57 -44.88 31.42 -12.60
N ILE A 58 -43.57 31.36 -12.35
CA ILE A 58 -43.01 31.28 -11.00
C ILE A 58 -42.94 32.71 -10.43
N LYS A 59 -43.93 33.05 -9.60
CA LYS A 59 -44.03 34.38 -8.93
C LYS A 59 -44.21 34.17 -7.44
N ASN A 60 -43.88 35.17 -6.64
CA ASN A 60 -44.11 35.13 -5.20
C ASN A 60 -45.59 34.85 -4.87
N GLY A 61 -45.86 33.86 -3.99
CA GLY A 61 -47.19 33.43 -3.63
C GLY A 61 -47.92 32.56 -4.67
N SER A 62 -47.30 32.23 -5.81
CA SER A 62 -47.90 31.38 -6.82
C SER A 62 -47.80 29.87 -6.45
N ILE A 63 -48.79 29.09 -6.86
CA ILE A 63 -48.76 27.62 -6.76
C ILE A 63 -47.55 27.04 -7.52
N GLU A 64 -47.16 27.67 -8.63
CA GLU A 64 -45.99 27.25 -9.42
C GLU A 64 -44.67 27.40 -8.67
N LYS A 65 -44.56 28.39 -7.79
CA LYS A 65 -43.39 28.54 -6.90
C LYS A 65 -43.31 27.36 -5.95
N GLU A 66 -44.39 26.93 -5.33
CA GLU A 66 -44.43 25.76 -4.45
C GLU A 66 -44.14 24.47 -5.21
N ASN A 67 -44.71 24.29 -6.40
CA ASN A 67 -44.46 23.15 -7.27
C ASN A 67 -42.95 23.06 -7.68
N PHE A 68 -42.35 24.20 -8.00
CA PHE A 68 -40.97 24.30 -8.33
C PHE A 68 -40.06 23.87 -7.13
N LEU A 69 -40.32 24.44 -5.92
CA LEU A 69 -39.56 24.10 -4.72
C LEU A 69 -39.70 22.62 -4.34
N ALA A 70 -40.92 22.07 -4.43
CA ALA A 70 -41.15 20.65 -4.21
C ALA A 70 -40.39 19.77 -5.22
N ARG A 71 -40.39 20.14 -6.49
CA ARG A 71 -39.66 19.44 -7.54
C ARG A 71 -38.15 19.52 -7.34
N LEU A 72 -37.63 20.69 -6.99
CA LEU A 72 -36.20 20.91 -6.70
C LEU A 72 -35.75 20.06 -5.49
N SER A 73 -36.54 20.07 -4.40
CA SER A 73 -36.27 19.26 -3.23
C SER A 73 -36.18 17.77 -3.55
N ASN A 74 -37.15 17.25 -4.33
CA ASN A 74 -37.15 15.84 -4.76
C ASN A 74 -35.97 15.50 -5.67
N GLN A 75 -35.59 16.39 -6.59
CA GLN A 75 -34.43 16.15 -7.46
C GLN A 75 -33.12 16.19 -6.68
N ILE A 76 -32.99 17.02 -5.64
CA ILE A 76 -31.82 17.01 -4.75
C ILE A 76 -31.69 15.67 -4.02
N LEU A 77 -32.79 15.13 -3.50
CA LEU A 77 -32.75 13.82 -2.82
C LEU A 77 -32.38 12.67 -3.77
N ASP A 78 -32.74 12.77 -5.04
CA ASP A 78 -32.42 11.80 -6.08
C ASP A 78 -30.96 11.96 -6.54
N LYS A 79 -30.56 13.15 -7.01
CA LYS A 79 -29.31 13.42 -7.73
C LYS A 79 -28.21 14.05 -6.87
N GLY A 80 -28.57 14.71 -5.77
CA GLY A 80 -27.69 15.47 -4.89
C GLY A 80 -27.52 16.94 -5.28
N THR A 81 -27.33 17.79 -4.27
CA THR A 81 -27.13 19.24 -4.43
C THR A 81 -25.93 19.56 -5.36
N CYS A 82 -24.79 18.85 -5.19
CA CYS A 82 -23.62 19.09 -6.04
C CYS A 82 -23.90 18.83 -7.53
N THR A 83 -24.67 17.80 -7.85
CA THR A 83 -25.04 17.49 -9.24
C THR A 83 -25.95 18.56 -9.84
N LEU A 84 -26.91 19.04 -9.05
CA LEU A 84 -27.85 20.06 -9.52
C LEU A 84 -27.20 21.44 -9.63
N LEU A 85 -26.29 21.81 -8.74
CA LEU A 85 -25.51 23.04 -8.90
C LEU A 85 -24.71 23.01 -10.21
N ARG A 86 -24.03 21.90 -10.53
CA ARG A 86 -23.22 21.77 -11.76
C ARG A 86 -24.06 21.70 -13.04
N LYS A 87 -25.18 20.98 -13.01
CA LYS A 87 -25.93 20.61 -14.22
C LYS A 87 -27.28 21.34 -14.35
N GLY A 88 -27.65 22.15 -13.36
CA GLY A 88 -28.97 22.73 -13.31
C GLY A 88 -30.10 21.69 -13.19
N MET A 89 -31.31 22.14 -13.41
CA MET A 89 -32.49 21.26 -13.43
C MET A 89 -33.41 21.54 -14.60
N LYS A 90 -34.02 20.50 -15.13
CA LYS A 90 -35.11 20.63 -16.07
C LYS A 90 -36.43 20.75 -15.30
N TYR A 91 -37.14 21.89 -15.51
CA TYR A 91 -38.47 22.10 -14.98
C TYR A 91 -39.41 22.41 -16.11
N LYS A 92 -40.49 21.59 -16.26
CA LYS A 92 -41.34 21.59 -17.44
C LYS A 92 -40.53 21.48 -18.73
N HIS A 93 -40.61 22.49 -19.62
CA HIS A 93 -39.90 22.53 -20.90
C HIS A 93 -38.57 23.31 -20.86
N LEU A 94 -38.25 24.01 -19.77
CA LEU A 94 -37.04 24.82 -19.65
C LEU A 94 -35.98 24.19 -18.75
N HIS A 95 -34.76 24.56 -19.03
CA HIS A 95 -33.60 24.25 -18.18
C HIS A 95 -33.26 25.49 -17.34
N LEU A 96 -33.13 25.29 -16.04
CA LEU A 96 -32.73 26.31 -15.08
C LEU A 96 -31.37 25.98 -14.49
N ASP A 97 -30.46 26.92 -14.60
CA ASP A 97 -29.14 26.85 -13.98
C ASP A 97 -29.26 27.27 -12.52
N LEU A 98 -28.66 26.48 -11.61
CA LEU A 98 -28.70 26.74 -10.17
C LEU A 98 -27.40 27.33 -9.64
N TYR A 99 -26.40 27.43 -10.51
CA TYR A 99 -25.07 27.97 -10.22
C TYR A 99 -24.41 28.39 -11.52
N MET A 100 -23.65 29.49 -11.49
CA MET A 100 -22.83 29.97 -12.59
C MET A 100 -21.39 29.54 -12.39
N PRO A 101 -20.80 28.74 -13.31
CA PRO A 101 -19.48 28.15 -13.12
C PRO A 101 -18.35 29.19 -13.14
N ILE A 102 -17.19 28.79 -12.60
CA ILE A 102 -15.95 29.59 -12.63
C ILE A 102 -15.62 29.92 -14.10
N PRO A 103 -15.48 31.20 -14.45
CA PRO A 103 -15.27 31.62 -15.83
C PRO A 103 -13.85 31.37 -16.30
N SER A 104 -13.66 31.18 -17.61
CA SER A 104 -12.36 31.34 -18.25
C SER A 104 -11.90 32.79 -18.23
N VAL A 105 -10.56 33.00 -18.29
CA VAL A 105 -9.94 34.33 -18.10
C VAL A 105 -10.45 35.38 -19.09
N TYR A 106 -10.80 35.02 -20.31
CA TYR A 106 -11.17 35.95 -21.40
C TYR A 106 -12.67 36.07 -21.63
N ASN A 107 -13.52 35.38 -20.86
CA ASN A 107 -14.98 35.46 -21.06
C ASN A 107 -15.61 36.43 -20.06
N GLU A 108 -15.65 37.71 -20.40
CA GLU A 108 -16.19 38.78 -19.56
C GLU A 108 -17.67 38.55 -19.20
N LYS A 109 -18.49 38.05 -20.12
CA LYS A 109 -19.89 37.71 -19.83
C LYS A 109 -20.01 36.59 -18.80
N ALA A 110 -19.16 35.56 -18.88
CA ALA A 110 -19.13 34.50 -17.87
C ALA A 110 -18.63 35.01 -16.52
N LYS A 111 -17.68 35.95 -16.49
CA LYS A 111 -17.23 36.62 -15.26
C LYS A 111 -18.39 37.38 -14.62
N GLU A 112 -19.10 38.18 -15.39
CA GLU A 112 -20.29 38.90 -14.91
C GLU A 112 -21.34 37.93 -14.34
N MET A 113 -21.65 36.85 -15.06
CA MET A 113 -22.59 35.84 -14.60
C MET A 113 -22.11 35.14 -13.31
N TYR A 114 -20.83 34.81 -13.21
CA TYR A 114 -20.25 34.20 -11.99
C TYR A 114 -20.43 35.11 -10.77
N THR A 115 -20.29 36.43 -10.90
CA THR A 115 -20.47 37.37 -9.80
C THR A 115 -21.91 37.42 -9.26
N LYS A 116 -22.88 36.90 -10.02
CA LYS A 116 -24.29 36.79 -9.58
C LYS A 116 -24.51 35.62 -8.60
N ASN A 117 -23.56 34.71 -8.45
CA ASN A 117 -23.67 33.66 -7.41
C ASN A 117 -23.68 34.29 -6.02
N ILE A 118 -24.59 33.83 -5.22
CA ILE A 118 -24.79 34.31 -3.84
C ILE A 118 -24.26 33.23 -2.89
N PHE A 119 -23.15 33.55 -2.22
CA PHE A 119 -22.60 32.73 -1.14
C PHE A 119 -23.07 33.33 0.18
N SER A 120 -23.68 32.54 1.03
CA SER A 120 -24.22 33.06 2.30
C SER A 120 -24.00 32.09 3.46
N VAL A 121 -24.01 32.65 4.66
CA VAL A 121 -23.94 31.92 5.93
C VAL A 121 -25.10 32.34 6.82
N THR A 122 -25.81 31.36 7.38
CA THR A 122 -26.85 31.61 8.36
C THR A 122 -26.47 30.96 9.67
N ARG A 123 -26.43 31.76 10.74
CA ARG A 123 -26.13 31.28 12.09
C ARG A 123 -27.41 30.94 12.86
N GLN A 124 -27.30 30.05 13.84
CA GLN A 124 -28.41 29.59 14.69
C GLN A 124 -29.65 29.22 13.87
N LEU A 125 -29.41 28.44 12.81
CA LEU A 125 -30.47 28.07 11.87
C LEU A 125 -31.46 27.08 12.49
N ALA A 126 -32.70 27.53 12.70
CA ALA A 126 -33.81 26.66 13.08
C ALA A 126 -34.30 25.83 11.88
N TYR A 127 -33.96 24.54 11.85
CA TYR A 127 -34.11 23.68 10.67
C TYR A 127 -35.35 22.76 10.70
N THR A 128 -35.99 22.59 11.86
CA THR A 128 -37.18 21.73 12.02
C THR A 128 -38.50 22.50 11.80
N GLU A 129 -39.54 21.84 11.28
CA GLU A 129 -40.88 22.41 11.18
C GLU A 129 -41.57 22.48 12.55
N GLU A 130 -41.24 21.60 13.47
CA GLU A 130 -41.74 21.61 14.83
C GLU A 130 -41.28 22.85 15.58
N VAL A 131 -42.08 23.31 16.56
CA VAL A 131 -41.78 24.45 17.43
C VAL A 131 -40.66 24.09 18.43
N SER A 132 -39.72 23.29 18.03
CA SER A 132 -38.55 22.90 18.81
C SER A 132 -37.47 24.00 18.74
N LYS A 133 -36.77 24.27 19.86
CA LYS A 133 -35.64 25.20 19.91
C LYS A 133 -34.36 24.64 19.28
N LYS A 134 -34.44 23.62 18.42
CA LYS A 134 -33.26 23.01 17.78
C LYS A 134 -32.74 23.90 16.66
N ALA A 135 -31.58 24.44 16.84
CA ALA A 135 -30.88 25.25 15.88
C ALA A 135 -29.47 24.66 15.61
N LEU A 136 -28.95 24.84 14.41
CA LEU A 136 -27.59 24.60 14.02
C LEU A 136 -26.77 25.87 14.21
N ASP A 137 -25.53 25.74 14.66
CA ASP A 137 -24.69 26.92 14.88
C ASP A 137 -24.45 27.67 13.58
N MET A 138 -24.12 26.98 12.47
CA MET A 138 -23.90 27.60 11.17
C MET A 138 -24.29 26.71 9.99
N VAL A 139 -24.86 27.31 8.94
CA VAL A 139 -25.09 26.68 7.65
C VAL A 139 -24.61 27.59 6.53
N VAL A 140 -23.84 27.02 5.59
CA VAL A 140 -23.35 27.72 4.40
C VAL A 140 -24.17 27.31 3.19
N PHE A 141 -24.51 28.32 2.36
CA PHE A 141 -25.36 28.15 1.18
C PHE A 141 -24.67 28.70 -0.08
N ILE A 142 -25.00 28.10 -1.22
CA ILE A 142 -24.76 28.67 -2.54
C ILE A 142 -26.13 28.86 -3.22
N ASN A 143 -26.43 30.09 -3.61
CA ASN A 143 -27.69 30.43 -4.27
C ASN A 143 -28.94 29.90 -3.52
N GLY A 144 -28.89 29.97 -2.18
CA GLY A 144 -29.96 29.48 -1.32
C GLY A 144 -30.02 27.97 -1.10
N LEU A 145 -29.16 27.17 -1.74
CA LEU A 145 -29.05 25.74 -1.53
C LEU A 145 -28.01 25.42 -0.43
N PRO A 146 -28.36 24.66 0.62
CA PRO A 146 -27.41 24.34 1.69
C PRO A 146 -26.31 23.40 1.20
N ILE A 147 -25.06 23.74 1.50
CA ILE A 147 -23.90 22.95 1.09
C ILE A 147 -23.09 22.40 2.24
N ILE A 148 -22.97 23.14 3.34
CA ILE A 148 -22.19 22.77 4.52
C ILE A 148 -22.97 23.11 5.78
N THR A 149 -23.00 22.20 6.76
CA THR A 149 -23.48 22.48 8.12
C THR A 149 -22.34 22.40 9.10
N VAL A 150 -22.35 23.23 10.14
CA VAL A 150 -21.30 23.32 11.14
C VAL A 150 -21.89 23.35 12.54
N GLU A 151 -21.36 22.51 13.43
CA GLU A 151 -21.52 22.58 14.88
C GLU A 151 -20.22 23.04 15.51
N LEU A 152 -20.28 24.07 16.34
CA LEU A 152 -19.12 24.71 16.95
C LEU A 152 -19.01 24.32 18.42
N LYS A 153 -17.80 24.12 18.90
CA LYS A 153 -17.49 23.98 20.32
C LYS A 153 -16.23 24.75 20.67
N ASN A 154 -16.04 25.06 21.94
CA ASN A 154 -14.95 25.88 22.39
C ASN A 154 -14.33 25.30 23.67
N SER A 155 -13.01 25.14 23.68
CA SER A 155 -12.26 24.60 24.80
C SER A 155 -12.42 25.40 26.10
N TYR A 156 -12.64 26.72 26.01
CA TYR A 156 -12.89 27.56 27.18
C TYR A 156 -14.22 27.25 27.91
N THR A 157 -15.13 26.53 27.24
CA THR A 157 -16.36 25.98 27.86
C THR A 157 -16.23 24.51 28.20
N HIS A 158 -15.00 23.96 28.23
CA HIS A 158 -14.70 22.55 28.46
C HIS A 158 -15.34 21.59 27.44
N GLN A 159 -15.57 22.05 26.24
CA GLN A 159 -16.11 21.28 25.13
C GLN A 159 -15.14 21.26 23.97
N ASN A 160 -15.19 20.19 23.19
CA ASN A 160 -14.35 20.00 22.02
C ASN A 160 -15.13 19.39 20.85
N TYR A 161 -14.45 19.02 19.78
CA TYR A 161 -15.05 18.43 18.59
C TYR A 161 -15.87 17.14 18.88
N LEU A 162 -15.51 16.37 19.91
CA LEU A 162 -16.28 15.15 20.28
C LEU A 162 -17.70 15.49 20.73
N ASN A 163 -17.87 16.62 21.43
CA ASN A 163 -19.19 17.10 21.83
C ASN A 163 -20.01 17.55 20.61
N ALA A 164 -19.39 18.21 19.63
CA ALA A 164 -20.04 18.55 18.37
C ALA A 164 -20.41 17.31 17.55
N ILE A 165 -19.55 16.29 17.51
CA ILE A 165 -19.85 14.99 16.88
C ILE A 165 -21.02 14.29 17.60
N GLN A 166 -21.01 14.29 18.93
CA GLN A 166 -22.08 13.70 19.73
C GLN A 166 -23.41 14.40 19.46
N GLN A 167 -23.42 15.71 19.34
CA GLN A 167 -24.59 16.50 19.00
C GLN A 167 -25.17 16.10 17.62
N TYR A 168 -24.32 15.90 16.60
CA TYR A 168 -24.78 15.34 15.32
C TYR A 168 -25.34 13.93 15.42
N ARG A 169 -24.81 13.09 16.31
CA ARG A 169 -25.23 11.69 16.48
C ARG A 169 -26.51 11.51 17.27
N GLU A 170 -26.78 12.38 18.21
CA GLU A 170 -27.86 12.21 19.20
C GLU A 170 -28.99 13.23 19.04
N ASP A 171 -28.66 14.48 18.66
CA ASP A 171 -29.62 15.57 18.61
C ASP A 171 -30.07 15.92 17.20
N ARG A 172 -29.33 15.53 16.18
CA ARG A 172 -29.60 15.84 14.77
C ARG A 172 -30.03 14.59 14.03
N SER A 173 -31.34 14.39 13.94
CA SER A 173 -31.92 13.22 13.25
C SER A 173 -31.58 13.23 11.77
N SER A 174 -31.05 12.11 11.26
CA SER A 174 -30.77 11.91 9.84
C SER A 174 -32.05 11.92 8.96
N ASN A 175 -33.22 11.86 9.57
CA ASN A 175 -34.53 11.94 8.89
C ASN A 175 -34.96 13.38 8.58
N GLU A 176 -34.39 14.37 9.28
CA GLU A 176 -34.64 15.79 8.97
C GLU A 176 -34.14 16.13 7.57
N LEU A 177 -34.91 16.91 6.82
CA LEU A 177 -34.65 17.16 5.40
C LEU A 177 -33.26 17.75 5.14
N LEU A 178 -32.79 18.66 6.01
CA LEU A 178 -31.48 19.26 5.90
C LEU A 178 -30.35 18.23 6.02
N PHE A 179 -30.54 17.17 6.81
CA PHE A 179 -29.52 16.14 7.07
C PHE A 179 -29.65 14.89 6.19
N ARG A 180 -30.68 14.84 5.35
CA ARG A 180 -30.81 13.71 4.41
C ARG A 180 -29.63 13.61 3.47
N PHE A 181 -29.23 12.39 3.22
CA PHE A 181 -28.11 12.08 2.35
C PHE A 181 -28.18 12.83 1.01
N LYS A 182 -27.08 13.46 0.60
CA LYS A 182 -26.91 14.31 -0.61
C LYS A 182 -27.50 15.72 -0.52
N LYS A 183 -28.17 16.10 0.57
CA LYS A 183 -28.73 17.47 0.72
C LYS A 183 -27.61 18.50 0.92
N CYS A 184 -26.62 18.17 1.77
CA CYS A 184 -25.39 18.95 1.95
C CYS A 184 -24.18 18.18 1.42
N PHE A 185 -23.07 18.88 1.16
CA PHE A 185 -21.79 18.25 0.77
C PHE A 185 -21.14 17.55 1.95
N ALA A 186 -21.12 18.22 3.10
CA ALA A 186 -20.54 17.72 4.33
C ALA A 186 -21.12 18.41 5.57
N HIS A 187 -20.98 17.73 6.71
CA HIS A 187 -21.33 18.20 8.05
C HIS A 187 -20.06 18.29 8.86
N PHE A 188 -19.75 19.46 9.42
CA PHE A 188 -18.51 19.71 10.13
C PHE A 188 -18.75 19.90 11.63
N ALA A 189 -17.90 19.24 12.43
CA ALA A 189 -17.75 19.45 13.86
C ALA A 189 -16.44 20.20 14.09
N VAL A 190 -16.50 21.43 14.58
CA VAL A 190 -15.37 22.34 14.64
C VAL A 190 -15.15 22.83 16.07
N CYS A 191 -13.91 22.83 16.53
CA CYS A 191 -13.51 23.54 17.72
C CYS A 191 -12.24 24.37 17.45
N ASP A 192 -11.75 25.05 18.45
CA ASP A 192 -10.57 25.89 18.36
C ASP A 192 -9.26 25.12 18.07
N SER A 193 -9.26 23.78 18.22
CA SER A 193 -8.08 22.93 18.01
C SER A 193 -8.20 21.99 16.80
N GLU A 194 -9.41 21.49 16.48
CA GLU A 194 -9.62 20.49 15.46
C GLU A 194 -10.90 20.69 14.66
N VAL A 195 -10.87 20.18 13.40
CA VAL A 195 -11.99 20.15 12.47
C VAL A 195 -12.24 18.71 12.05
N TRP A 196 -13.51 18.27 12.13
CA TRP A 196 -13.94 16.93 11.74
C TRP A 196 -15.12 17.01 10.78
N MET A 197 -15.24 16.10 9.83
CA MET A 197 -16.28 16.10 8.80
C MET A 197 -16.97 14.75 8.62
N CYS A 198 -18.23 14.81 8.21
CA CYS A 198 -19.04 13.66 7.82
C CYS A 198 -19.81 13.98 6.53
N THR A 199 -19.86 13.04 5.56
CA THR A 199 -20.59 13.22 4.30
C THR A 199 -21.98 12.56 4.30
N LYS A 200 -22.25 11.74 5.31
CA LYS A 200 -23.56 11.10 5.52
C LYS A 200 -23.82 10.93 7.00
N LEU A 201 -24.83 11.60 7.51
CA LEU A 201 -25.32 11.32 8.86
C LEU A 201 -26.16 10.03 8.87
N ASP A 202 -25.95 9.24 9.90
CA ASP A 202 -26.59 7.94 10.16
C ASP A 202 -26.79 7.77 11.67
N ASP A 203 -27.31 8.83 12.30
CA ASP A 203 -27.52 8.97 13.75
C ASP A 203 -26.23 8.50 14.51
N LYS A 204 -26.35 7.59 15.47
CA LYS A 204 -25.22 7.07 16.27
C LYS A 204 -24.10 6.42 15.44
N ASN A 205 -24.40 5.98 14.21
CA ASN A 205 -23.43 5.34 13.31
C ASN A 205 -22.71 6.36 12.41
N SER A 206 -23.00 7.64 12.53
CA SER A 206 -22.36 8.70 11.74
C SER A 206 -20.84 8.67 11.91
N ARG A 207 -20.12 8.53 10.77
CA ARG A 207 -18.67 8.43 10.77
C ARG A 207 -18.04 9.76 10.43
N PHE A 208 -17.46 10.41 11.42
CA PHE A 208 -16.66 11.62 11.24
C PHE A 208 -15.20 11.26 10.97
N LEU A 209 -14.58 12.03 10.10
CA LEU A 209 -13.18 11.92 9.72
C LEU A 209 -12.50 13.27 9.99
N PRO A 210 -11.23 13.28 10.41
CA PRO A 210 -10.50 14.53 10.61
C PRO A 210 -10.32 15.29 9.31
N PHE A 211 -10.40 16.63 9.42
CA PHE A 211 -10.14 17.58 8.33
C PHE A 211 -9.03 18.54 8.77
N ASN A 212 -7.96 18.01 9.37
CA ASN A 212 -6.86 18.73 9.97
C ASN A 212 -5.64 18.81 9.05
N LYS A 213 -4.78 19.84 9.29
CA LYS A 213 -3.54 20.05 8.52
C LYS A 213 -2.51 18.96 8.80
N GLY A 214 -2.51 18.40 10.00
CA GLY A 214 -1.42 17.62 10.57
C GLY A 214 -0.43 18.50 11.33
N ASP A 215 0.18 17.96 12.40
CA ASP A 215 1.17 18.66 13.20
C ASP A 215 2.40 17.78 13.39
N ASN A 216 3.56 18.26 13.00
CA ASN A 216 4.84 17.55 13.11
C ASN A 216 4.80 16.10 12.59
N GLY A 217 4.17 15.91 11.44
CA GLY A 217 3.96 14.59 10.81
C GLY A 217 2.94 13.71 11.54
N GLY A 218 2.23 14.19 12.54
CA GLY A 218 1.15 13.54 13.26
C GLY A 218 -0.22 14.20 13.03
N ALA A 219 -1.23 13.77 13.77
CA ALA A 219 -2.59 14.32 13.71
C ALA A 219 -2.69 15.72 14.35
N GLY A 220 -3.83 16.37 14.10
CA GLY A 220 -4.16 17.68 14.69
C GLY A 220 -3.76 18.85 13.79
N ASN A 221 -3.64 20.02 14.40
CA ASN A 221 -3.27 21.28 13.73
C ASN A 221 -2.09 21.94 14.44
N PRO A 222 -1.12 22.53 13.71
CA PRO A 222 -0.01 23.23 14.31
C PRO A 222 -0.48 24.46 15.08
N VAL A 223 0.35 24.90 16.03
CA VAL A 223 0.11 26.17 16.73
C VAL A 223 0.13 27.31 15.71
N ASN A 224 -0.90 28.14 15.73
CA ASN A 224 -0.97 29.34 14.90
C ASN A 224 -0.60 30.56 15.75
N PRO A 225 0.59 31.16 15.58
CA PRO A 225 1.02 32.30 16.38
C PRO A 225 0.17 33.55 16.13
N ASN A 226 -0.55 33.62 15.01
CA ASN A 226 -1.32 34.79 14.58
C ASN A 226 -2.85 34.55 14.64
N GLY A 227 -3.30 33.46 15.27
CA GLY A 227 -4.72 33.16 15.31
C GLY A 227 -5.10 31.87 16.02
N ILE A 228 -6.18 31.26 15.58
CA ILE A 228 -6.70 29.99 16.10
C ILE A 228 -6.18 28.85 15.23
N LYS A 229 -5.86 27.69 15.80
CA LYS A 229 -5.33 26.53 15.06
C LYS A 229 -6.22 26.10 13.89
N THR A 230 -7.52 26.30 14.01
CA THR A 230 -8.53 25.90 13.03
C THR A 230 -9.00 27.04 12.12
N ASP A 231 -8.36 28.22 12.15
CA ASP A 231 -8.80 29.39 11.39
C ASP A 231 -8.72 29.21 9.87
N TYR A 232 -7.86 28.28 9.38
CA TYR A 232 -7.82 27.91 7.97
C TYR A 232 -9.18 27.42 7.44
N PHE A 233 -10.04 26.85 8.32
CA PHE A 233 -11.35 26.37 7.91
C PHE A 233 -12.24 27.48 7.38
N TRP A 234 -12.30 28.63 8.08
CA TRP A 234 -13.09 29.78 7.60
C TRP A 234 -12.27 30.75 6.76
N LYS A 235 -10.94 30.83 6.93
CA LYS A 235 -10.08 31.73 6.15
C LYS A 235 -9.75 31.21 4.76
N ASP A 236 -9.49 29.90 4.63
CA ASP A 236 -9.02 29.32 3.38
C ASP A 236 -10.07 28.43 2.69
N ILE A 237 -10.92 27.70 3.47
CA ILE A 237 -11.85 26.73 2.91
C ILE A 237 -13.23 27.34 2.62
N LEU A 238 -13.76 28.17 3.54
CA LEU A 238 -15.08 28.81 3.38
C LEU A 238 -14.97 30.14 2.61
N THR A 239 -14.11 30.26 1.63
CA THR A 239 -14.04 31.38 0.68
C THR A 239 -14.92 31.10 -0.53
N LYS A 240 -15.37 32.15 -1.24
CA LYS A 240 -16.19 32.00 -2.48
C LYS A 240 -15.45 31.17 -3.53
N GLU A 241 -14.15 31.43 -3.69
CA GLU A 241 -13.29 30.76 -4.64
C GLU A 241 -13.15 29.26 -4.31
N MET A 242 -12.82 28.93 -3.06
CA MET A 242 -12.64 27.53 -2.67
C MET A 242 -13.97 26.76 -2.66
N LEU A 243 -15.05 27.35 -2.20
CA LEU A 243 -16.39 26.75 -2.26
C LEU A 243 -16.81 26.46 -3.71
N SER A 244 -16.47 27.35 -4.66
CA SER A 244 -16.69 27.14 -6.08
C SER A 244 -15.87 25.98 -6.60
N VAL A 245 -14.57 25.95 -6.31
CA VAL A 245 -13.66 24.86 -6.69
C VAL A 245 -14.12 23.51 -6.10
N ILE A 246 -14.51 23.49 -4.83
CA ILE A 246 -15.04 22.28 -4.17
C ILE A 246 -16.33 21.83 -4.88
N THR A 247 -17.24 22.76 -5.16
CA THR A 247 -18.50 22.48 -5.85
C THR A 247 -18.28 21.89 -7.23
N GLU A 248 -17.37 22.47 -8.02
CA GLU A 248 -17.18 22.06 -9.42
C GLU A 248 -16.30 20.81 -9.56
N ARG A 249 -15.25 20.68 -8.73
CA ARG A 249 -14.11 19.78 -9.03
C ARG A 249 -13.89 18.68 -8.02
N PHE A 250 -14.37 18.82 -6.76
CA PHE A 250 -14.01 17.86 -5.70
C PHE A 250 -15.17 16.99 -5.22
N VAL A 251 -16.32 17.56 -4.90
CA VAL A 251 -17.44 16.77 -4.37
C VAL A 251 -18.00 15.84 -5.45
N GLN A 252 -18.11 14.55 -5.13
CA GLN A 252 -18.57 13.54 -6.08
C GLN A 252 -19.61 12.60 -5.43
N ILE A 253 -20.58 12.15 -6.23
CA ILE A 253 -21.47 11.05 -5.85
C ILE A 253 -21.07 9.85 -6.69
N VAL A 254 -20.49 8.86 -6.05
CA VAL A 254 -20.03 7.62 -6.69
C VAL A 254 -21.00 6.49 -6.43
N VAL A 255 -21.13 5.57 -7.39
CA VAL A 255 -22.00 4.42 -7.31
C VAL A 255 -21.16 3.15 -7.16
N GLU A 256 -21.27 2.52 -6.02
CA GLU A 256 -20.70 1.19 -5.77
C GLU A 256 -21.76 0.14 -6.11
N VAL A 257 -21.43 -0.79 -6.98
CA VAL A 257 -22.31 -1.90 -7.36
C VAL A 257 -21.85 -3.13 -6.59
N ASP A 258 -22.71 -3.64 -5.72
CA ASP A 258 -22.47 -4.91 -5.06
C ASP A 258 -22.37 -6.03 -6.10
N SER A 259 -21.29 -6.78 -6.08
CA SER A 259 -20.99 -7.79 -7.09
C SER A 259 -21.99 -8.94 -7.11
N LYS A 260 -22.67 -9.22 -5.98
CA LYS A 260 -23.64 -10.31 -5.81
C LYS A 260 -25.07 -9.88 -6.01
N THR A 261 -25.50 -8.91 -5.22
CA THR A 261 -26.89 -8.44 -5.20
C THR A 261 -27.21 -7.55 -6.38
N LYS A 262 -26.16 -7.09 -7.13
CA LYS A 262 -26.28 -6.03 -8.15
C LYS A 262 -26.91 -4.75 -7.62
N SER A 263 -27.08 -4.65 -6.30
CA SER A 263 -27.60 -3.44 -5.67
C SER A 263 -26.61 -2.29 -5.85
N LYS A 264 -27.14 -1.11 -6.14
CA LYS A 264 -26.36 0.12 -6.30
C LYS A 264 -26.40 0.90 -4.99
N LYS A 265 -25.24 1.07 -4.36
CA LYS A 265 -25.10 1.92 -3.19
C LYS A 265 -24.40 3.22 -3.58
N GLN A 266 -25.03 4.34 -3.29
CA GLN A 266 -24.44 5.64 -3.53
C GLN A 266 -23.62 6.08 -2.32
N LYS A 267 -22.48 6.73 -2.60
CA LYS A 267 -21.60 7.32 -1.59
C LYS A 267 -21.21 8.72 -2.06
N GLN A 268 -21.32 9.69 -1.17
CA GLN A 268 -20.83 11.04 -1.42
C GLN A 268 -19.40 11.15 -0.91
N ILE A 269 -18.52 11.67 -1.75
CA ILE A 269 -17.10 11.89 -1.44
C ILE A 269 -16.87 13.38 -1.34
N PHE A 270 -16.29 13.81 -0.24
CA PHE A 270 -15.74 15.13 -0.01
C PHE A 270 -14.23 14.97 0.23
N PRO A 271 -13.35 15.83 -0.30
CA PRO A 271 -11.91 15.68 -0.11
C PRO A 271 -11.54 15.88 1.37
N ARG A 272 -10.59 15.09 1.87
CA ARG A 272 -9.96 15.38 3.17
C ARG A 272 -8.98 16.54 3.01
N TYR A 273 -8.61 17.18 4.09
CA TYR A 273 -7.73 18.35 4.02
C TYR A 273 -6.44 18.06 3.23
N HIS A 274 -5.71 16.99 3.56
CA HIS A 274 -4.46 16.66 2.86
C HIS A 274 -4.65 16.36 1.37
N GLN A 275 -5.82 15.84 0.95
CA GLN A 275 -6.12 15.58 -0.46
C GLN A 275 -6.43 16.87 -1.21
N LEU A 276 -7.23 17.75 -0.60
CA LEU A 276 -7.56 19.07 -1.15
C LEU A 276 -6.29 19.92 -1.27
N TYR A 277 -5.52 20.01 -0.18
CA TYR A 277 -4.25 20.72 -0.12
C TYR A 277 -3.27 20.24 -1.20
N LEU A 278 -3.04 18.93 -1.28
CA LEU A 278 -2.15 18.32 -2.26
C LEU A 278 -2.53 18.72 -3.69
N VAL A 279 -3.79 18.48 -4.08
CA VAL A 279 -4.21 18.71 -5.47
C VAL A 279 -4.14 20.19 -5.82
N MET A 280 -4.60 21.07 -4.94
CA MET A 280 -4.58 22.52 -5.18
C MET A 280 -3.15 23.05 -5.33
N HIS A 281 -2.22 22.63 -4.46
CA HIS A 281 -0.84 23.09 -4.52
C HIS A 281 -0.08 22.51 -5.70
N LEU A 282 -0.29 21.22 -6.04
CA LEU A 282 0.31 20.64 -7.26
C LEU A 282 -0.13 21.38 -8.53
N LEU A 283 -1.40 21.82 -8.61
CA LEU A 283 -1.89 22.60 -9.73
C LEU A 283 -1.25 24.01 -9.76
N GLN A 284 -1.08 24.64 -8.60
CA GLN A 284 -0.39 25.93 -8.48
C GLN A 284 1.08 25.83 -8.87
N ASP A 285 1.79 24.81 -8.35
CA ASP A 285 3.19 24.57 -8.69
C ASP A 285 3.35 24.28 -10.19
N THR A 286 2.48 23.41 -10.75
CA THR A 286 2.51 23.11 -12.18
C THR A 286 2.26 24.35 -13.04
N LYS A 287 1.33 25.22 -12.62
CA LYS A 287 1.07 26.49 -13.33
C LYS A 287 2.24 27.46 -13.27
N ARG A 288 2.94 27.53 -12.12
CA ARG A 288 4.14 28.35 -11.91
C ARG A 288 5.34 27.83 -12.70
N ASP A 289 5.58 26.52 -12.59
CA ASP A 289 6.84 25.90 -13.01
C ASP A 289 6.81 25.39 -14.46
N GLY A 290 5.63 25.27 -15.07
CA GLY A 290 5.43 24.78 -16.43
C GLY A 290 5.64 23.27 -16.59
N VAL A 291 5.90 22.85 -17.82
CA VAL A 291 6.14 21.46 -18.22
C VAL A 291 7.57 21.04 -17.89
N GLY A 292 7.83 19.72 -17.74
CA GLY A 292 9.17 19.14 -17.54
C GLY A 292 9.56 19.00 -16.07
N LYS A 293 8.64 19.19 -15.12
CA LYS A 293 8.90 19.12 -13.69
C LYS A 293 8.53 17.76 -13.07
N ARG A 294 9.09 17.48 -11.91
CA ARG A 294 8.95 16.23 -11.19
C ARG A 294 8.48 16.50 -9.78
N TYR A 295 7.47 15.78 -9.34
CA TYR A 295 6.89 15.94 -8.01
C TYR A 295 6.76 14.57 -7.35
N LEU A 296 7.37 14.41 -6.17
CA LEU A 296 7.21 13.22 -5.35
C LEU A 296 6.15 13.44 -4.27
N ILE A 297 5.18 12.56 -4.23
CA ILE A 297 4.09 12.57 -3.26
C ILE A 297 4.21 11.31 -2.39
N GLN A 298 4.63 11.47 -1.15
CA GLN A 298 4.68 10.38 -0.17
C GLN A 298 3.38 10.36 0.62
N HIS A 299 2.51 9.44 0.28
CA HIS A 299 1.23 9.23 0.96
C HIS A 299 1.14 7.82 1.52
N SER A 300 0.83 7.69 2.80
CA SER A 300 0.65 6.44 3.51
C SER A 300 -0.25 5.44 2.76
N ALA A 301 0.04 4.16 2.88
CA ALA A 301 -0.79 3.11 2.33
C ALA A 301 -2.21 3.16 2.94
N GLY A 302 -3.23 3.22 2.09
CA GLY A 302 -4.63 3.33 2.55
C GLY A 302 -5.13 4.75 2.78
N SER A 303 -4.31 5.79 2.57
CA SER A 303 -4.68 7.20 2.75
C SER A 303 -5.68 7.76 1.74
N GLY A 304 -6.11 6.97 0.75
CA GLY A 304 -7.00 7.43 -0.32
C GLY A 304 -6.28 8.00 -1.54
N LYS A 305 -5.04 7.58 -1.81
CA LYS A 305 -4.24 7.98 -2.99
C LYS A 305 -5.02 7.96 -4.30
N SER A 306 -5.84 6.91 -4.53
CA SER A 306 -6.60 6.77 -5.78
C SER A 306 -7.58 7.94 -6.03
N ASN A 307 -8.16 8.52 -4.97
CA ASN A 307 -9.01 9.69 -5.12
C ASN A 307 -8.18 10.94 -5.46
N SER A 308 -7.04 11.15 -4.78
CA SER A 308 -6.12 12.25 -5.09
C SER A 308 -5.63 12.18 -6.54
N ILE A 309 -5.25 10.99 -7.01
CA ILE A 309 -4.87 10.73 -8.41
C ILE A 309 -6.02 11.07 -9.36
N ALA A 310 -7.26 10.67 -9.05
CA ALA A 310 -8.40 10.94 -9.90
C ALA A 310 -8.73 12.43 -9.98
N TRP A 311 -8.73 13.16 -8.86
CA TRP A 311 -8.92 14.61 -8.85
C TRP A 311 -7.80 15.34 -9.58
N LEU A 312 -6.55 14.93 -9.36
CA LEU A 312 -5.40 15.53 -10.05
C LEU A 312 -5.48 15.30 -11.56
N ALA A 313 -5.71 14.04 -11.98
CA ALA A 313 -5.82 13.69 -13.40
C ALA A 313 -6.91 14.49 -14.11
N HIS A 314 -8.08 14.63 -13.47
CA HIS A 314 -9.18 15.43 -14.02
C HIS A 314 -8.79 16.90 -14.19
N GLN A 315 -8.20 17.51 -13.13
CA GLN A 315 -7.91 18.95 -13.14
C GLN A 315 -6.70 19.33 -14.01
N LEU A 316 -5.71 18.44 -14.17
CA LEU A 316 -4.59 18.65 -15.10
C LEU A 316 -5.04 18.70 -16.56
N THR A 317 -6.12 18.02 -16.96
CA THR A 317 -6.63 18.10 -18.35
C THR A 317 -7.17 19.48 -18.73
N GLU A 318 -7.56 20.27 -17.73
CA GLU A 318 -8.14 21.60 -17.91
C GLU A 318 -7.21 22.72 -17.47
N LEU A 319 -6.04 22.36 -16.91
CA LEU A 319 -5.09 23.34 -16.40
C LEU A 319 -4.52 24.21 -17.54
N ARG A 320 -4.56 25.52 -17.32
CA ARG A 320 -4.11 26.52 -18.29
C ARG A 320 -3.03 27.41 -17.68
N ASP A 321 -2.13 27.85 -18.54
CA ASP A 321 -1.10 28.84 -18.19
C ASP A 321 -1.68 30.26 -18.04
N SER A 322 -0.80 31.25 -17.92
CA SER A 322 -1.18 32.67 -17.86
C SER A 322 -1.83 33.18 -19.14
N ASP A 323 -1.53 32.58 -20.29
CA ASP A 323 -2.04 32.93 -21.62
C ASP A 323 -3.30 32.14 -22.01
N ASP A 324 -3.91 31.43 -21.04
CA ASP A 324 -5.11 30.59 -21.21
C ASP A 324 -4.92 29.42 -22.18
N LYS A 325 -3.67 29.01 -22.44
CA LYS A 325 -3.34 27.81 -23.20
C LYS A 325 -3.30 26.60 -22.27
N LYS A 326 -3.78 25.48 -22.76
CA LYS A 326 -3.65 24.21 -22.01
C LYS A 326 -2.17 23.87 -21.80
N ILE A 327 -1.79 23.54 -20.57
CA ILE A 327 -0.42 23.14 -20.25
C ILE A 327 -0.13 21.74 -20.78
N PHE A 328 -1.11 20.82 -20.71
CA PHE A 328 -0.98 19.44 -21.15
C PHE A 328 -2.01 19.05 -22.20
N ASP A 329 -1.57 18.32 -23.22
CA ASP A 329 -2.43 17.74 -24.24
C ASP A 329 -3.10 16.46 -23.75
N SER A 330 -2.37 15.65 -22.98
CA SER A 330 -2.87 14.40 -22.41
C SER A 330 -2.29 14.15 -21.01
N VAL A 331 -3.12 13.52 -20.17
CA VAL A 331 -2.73 13.05 -18.84
C VAL A 331 -2.66 11.52 -18.86
N LEU A 332 -1.48 10.97 -18.60
CA LEU A 332 -1.25 9.52 -18.50
C LEU A 332 -1.26 9.08 -17.04
N VAL A 333 -2.11 8.12 -16.71
CA VAL A 333 -2.10 7.48 -15.39
C VAL A 333 -1.50 6.10 -15.53
N VAL A 334 -0.31 5.93 -14.98
CA VAL A 334 0.52 4.73 -15.11
C VAL A 334 0.48 3.94 -13.81
N THR A 335 0.08 2.67 -13.92
CA THR A 335 0.02 1.75 -12.78
C THR A 335 0.97 0.57 -12.98
N ASP A 336 1.39 -0.06 -11.87
CA ASP A 336 2.27 -1.23 -11.93
C ASP A 336 1.50 -2.53 -12.26
N ARG A 337 0.23 -2.64 -11.86
CA ARG A 337 -0.54 -3.90 -11.91
C ARG A 337 -1.94 -3.74 -12.47
N VAL A 338 -2.39 -4.77 -13.19
CA VAL A 338 -3.73 -4.84 -13.81
C VAL A 338 -4.89 -4.68 -12.81
N ASN A 339 -4.75 -5.14 -11.57
CA ASN A 339 -5.82 -5.02 -10.56
C ASN A 339 -5.93 -3.59 -10.02
N LEU A 340 -4.81 -2.91 -9.78
CA LEU A 340 -4.78 -1.48 -9.43
C LEU A 340 -5.32 -0.62 -10.57
N ASP A 341 -4.98 -0.97 -11.81
CA ASP A 341 -5.49 -0.34 -13.02
C ASP A 341 -7.03 -0.33 -13.06
N LYS A 342 -7.69 -1.44 -12.70
CA LYS A 342 -9.17 -1.52 -12.64
C LYS A 342 -9.76 -0.60 -11.57
N GLN A 343 -9.15 -0.53 -10.39
CA GLN A 343 -9.65 0.30 -9.28
C GLN A 343 -9.51 1.79 -9.62
N ILE A 344 -8.32 2.23 -10.03
CA ILE A 344 -8.05 3.62 -10.42
C ILE A 344 -8.91 4.03 -11.61
N LYS A 345 -9.04 3.16 -12.62
CA LYS A 345 -9.92 3.37 -13.77
C LYS A 345 -11.36 3.62 -13.36
N ASN A 346 -11.91 2.82 -12.46
CA ASN A 346 -13.29 2.99 -12.01
C ASN A 346 -13.45 4.32 -11.25
N THR A 347 -12.49 4.68 -10.41
CA THR A 347 -12.50 5.94 -9.67
C THR A 347 -12.43 7.14 -10.63
N ILE A 348 -11.49 7.14 -11.57
CA ILE A 348 -11.35 8.22 -12.57
C ILE A 348 -12.61 8.34 -13.42
N LYS A 349 -13.17 7.23 -13.91
CA LYS A 349 -14.40 7.24 -14.71
C LYS A 349 -15.62 7.79 -13.96
N GLN A 350 -15.71 7.51 -12.66
CA GLN A 350 -16.80 8.04 -11.83
C GLN A 350 -16.64 9.53 -11.53
N PHE A 351 -15.41 10.04 -11.52
CA PHE A 351 -15.10 11.44 -11.27
C PHE A 351 -15.22 12.29 -12.52
N MET A 352 -15.08 11.69 -13.70
CA MET A 352 -15.20 12.41 -14.97
C MET A 352 -16.65 12.42 -15.46
N GLU A 353 -17.19 13.59 -15.72
CA GLU A 353 -18.57 13.76 -16.21
C GLU A 353 -18.78 13.16 -17.60
N VAL A 354 -17.71 13.16 -18.43
CA VAL A 354 -17.73 12.66 -19.80
C VAL A 354 -16.83 11.42 -19.88
N SER A 355 -17.41 10.25 -19.80
CA SER A 355 -16.66 8.97 -19.87
C SER A 355 -15.92 8.75 -21.21
N SER A 356 -16.29 9.48 -22.26
CA SER A 356 -15.63 9.42 -23.57
C SER A 356 -14.24 10.08 -23.59
N THR A 357 -13.90 10.90 -22.58
CA THR A 357 -12.56 11.54 -22.48
C THR A 357 -11.50 10.62 -21.89
N VAL A 358 -11.89 9.51 -21.27
CA VAL A 358 -10.97 8.53 -20.66
C VAL A 358 -10.71 7.37 -21.61
N GLY A 359 -9.46 7.20 -22.03
CA GLY A 359 -8.98 6.05 -22.78
C GLY A 359 -8.41 4.98 -21.84
N TRP A 360 -8.59 3.70 -22.17
CA TRP A 360 -7.94 2.60 -21.51
C TRP A 360 -7.15 1.79 -22.52
N ALA A 361 -5.83 1.79 -22.38
CA ALA A 361 -4.95 1.03 -23.22
C ALA A 361 -4.93 -0.43 -22.79
N LYS A 362 -5.62 -1.30 -23.53
CA LYS A 362 -5.63 -2.74 -23.29
C LYS A 362 -4.33 -3.41 -23.72
N ASP A 363 -3.73 -2.89 -24.78
CA ASP A 363 -2.49 -3.35 -25.39
C ASP A 363 -1.69 -2.13 -25.89
N SER A 364 -0.52 -2.37 -26.45
CA SER A 364 0.37 -1.33 -26.95
C SER A 364 -0.20 -0.59 -28.17
N LYS A 365 -0.91 -1.30 -29.05
CA LYS A 365 -1.56 -0.69 -30.22
C LYS A 365 -2.64 0.30 -29.77
N THR A 366 -3.51 -0.10 -28.87
CA THR A 366 -4.53 0.81 -28.31
C THR A 366 -3.90 2.01 -27.59
N LEU A 367 -2.74 1.85 -26.94
CA LEU A 367 -2.04 2.96 -26.31
C LEU A 367 -1.54 3.97 -27.36
N SER A 368 -0.94 3.50 -28.46
CA SER A 368 -0.52 4.32 -29.57
C SER A 368 -1.68 5.13 -30.18
N GLU A 369 -2.77 4.44 -30.52
CA GLU A 369 -4.00 5.06 -31.06
C GLU A 369 -4.57 6.14 -30.14
N LEU A 370 -4.52 5.93 -28.82
CA LEU A 370 -5.01 6.91 -27.84
C LEU A 370 -4.10 8.13 -27.72
N LEU A 371 -2.77 7.94 -27.78
CA LEU A 371 -1.78 9.02 -27.75
C LEU A 371 -1.85 9.89 -29.01
N GLU A 372 -1.89 9.25 -30.18
CA GLU A 372 -2.04 9.92 -31.47
C GLU A 372 -3.35 10.68 -31.57
N GLY A 373 -4.45 10.05 -31.11
CA GLY A 373 -5.79 10.63 -31.09
C GLY A 373 -6.00 11.73 -30.05
N GLY A 374 -4.97 12.11 -29.26
CA GLY A 374 -5.05 13.22 -28.29
C GLY A 374 -6.10 13.01 -27.20
N LYS A 375 -6.20 11.79 -26.68
CA LYS A 375 -7.15 11.48 -25.59
C LYS A 375 -6.76 12.22 -24.33
N SER A 376 -7.71 12.90 -23.68
CA SER A 376 -7.43 13.77 -22.52
C SER A 376 -6.86 13.01 -21.32
N VAL A 377 -7.38 11.81 -20.99
CA VAL A 377 -6.84 10.94 -19.95
C VAL A 377 -6.64 9.53 -20.49
N ILE A 378 -5.44 8.98 -20.32
CA ILE A 378 -5.07 7.63 -20.74
C ILE A 378 -4.61 6.85 -19.52
N ILE A 379 -5.24 5.71 -19.25
CA ILE A 379 -4.87 4.82 -18.15
C ILE A 379 -4.17 3.61 -18.74
N THR A 380 -2.99 3.27 -18.21
CA THR A 380 -2.14 2.21 -18.74
C THR A 380 -1.23 1.59 -17.67
N ILE A 381 -0.57 0.48 -18.03
CA ILE A 381 0.48 -0.14 -17.21
C ILE A 381 1.85 0.05 -17.87
N VAL A 382 2.91 0.22 -17.06
CA VAL A 382 4.29 0.50 -17.53
C VAL A 382 4.77 -0.48 -18.60
N HIS A 383 4.46 -1.77 -18.44
CA HIS A 383 4.90 -2.80 -19.39
C HIS A 383 4.41 -2.61 -20.83
N LYS A 384 3.34 -1.85 -21.05
CA LYS A 384 2.78 -1.63 -22.40
C LYS A 384 3.62 -0.69 -23.25
N PHE A 385 4.37 0.21 -22.61
CA PHE A 385 5.29 1.10 -23.33
C PHE A 385 6.42 0.37 -24.06
N ARG A 386 6.75 -0.86 -23.61
CA ARG A 386 7.81 -1.66 -24.24
C ARG A 386 7.57 -1.92 -25.74
N PHE A 387 6.32 -2.01 -26.14
CA PHE A 387 5.93 -2.43 -27.50
C PHE A 387 5.46 -1.28 -28.38
N ILE A 388 5.50 -0.04 -27.90
CA ILE A 388 5.02 1.14 -28.65
C ILE A 388 6.09 1.66 -29.59
N LEU A 389 7.36 1.50 -29.26
CA LEU A 389 8.49 1.99 -30.04
C LEU A 389 8.43 1.60 -31.53
N ASP A 390 7.86 0.41 -31.82
CA ASP A 390 7.74 -0.11 -33.17
C ASP A 390 6.46 0.33 -33.92
N THR A 391 5.56 1.04 -33.26
CA THR A 391 4.20 1.31 -33.76
C THR A 391 3.79 2.80 -33.82
N ILE A 392 4.57 3.69 -33.20
CA ILE A 392 4.26 5.12 -33.23
C ILE A 392 4.85 5.74 -34.50
N ASN A 393 3.96 6.10 -35.43
CA ASN A 393 4.31 6.85 -36.65
C ASN A 393 4.12 8.38 -36.47
N THR A 394 3.69 8.84 -35.30
CA THR A 394 3.35 10.25 -35.06
C THR A 394 4.43 10.89 -34.19
N ASP A 395 4.93 12.02 -34.58
CA ASP A 395 5.84 12.84 -33.78
C ASP A 395 5.09 13.42 -32.57
N LEU A 396 5.46 13.00 -31.36
CA LEU A 396 4.87 13.46 -30.10
C LEU A 396 5.67 14.60 -29.44
N LYS A 397 6.72 15.09 -30.09
CA LYS A 397 7.61 16.14 -29.55
C LYS A 397 6.88 17.45 -29.23
N ASP A 398 5.89 17.79 -30.07
CA ASP A 398 5.13 19.03 -29.93
C ASP A 398 3.97 18.93 -28.94
N LYS A 399 3.75 17.74 -28.31
CA LYS A 399 2.69 17.52 -27.34
C LYS A 399 3.25 17.51 -25.91
N ASN A 400 2.51 18.07 -24.99
CA ASN A 400 2.85 18.11 -23.59
C ASN A 400 2.07 17.07 -22.78
N PHE A 401 2.77 16.36 -21.90
CA PHE A 401 2.18 15.27 -21.13
C PHE A 401 2.27 15.52 -19.62
N ALA A 402 1.20 15.15 -18.89
CA ALA A 402 1.26 14.95 -17.44
C ALA A 402 1.25 13.45 -17.16
N ILE A 403 2.24 12.94 -16.43
CA ILE A 403 2.40 11.52 -16.13
C ILE A 403 2.23 11.31 -14.63
N ILE A 404 1.13 10.69 -14.25
CA ILE A 404 0.84 10.33 -12.87
C ILE A 404 1.22 8.86 -12.68
N ILE A 405 2.16 8.59 -11.78
CA ILE A 405 2.69 7.25 -11.52
C ILE A 405 2.19 6.80 -10.14
N ASP A 406 1.38 5.73 -10.10
CA ASP A 406 0.99 5.09 -8.84
C ASP A 406 1.99 4.01 -8.45
N GLU A 407 2.32 3.92 -7.18
CA GLU A 407 3.35 3.04 -6.61
C GLU A 407 4.73 3.18 -7.31
N ALA A 408 5.18 4.43 -7.42
CA ALA A 408 6.39 4.81 -8.17
C ALA A 408 7.67 4.05 -7.79
N HIS A 409 7.75 3.47 -6.59
CA HIS A 409 8.88 2.64 -6.14
C HIS A 409 9.00 1.30 -6.88
N SER A 410 7.96 0.83 -7.56
CA SER A 410 7.94 -0.46 -8.27
C SER A 410 8.16 -0.32 -9.78
N SER A 411 7.85 0.84 -10.36
CA SER A 411 7.87 1.07 -11.81
C SER A 411 9.26 1.41 -12.38
N GLN A 412 10.29 1.48 -11.54
CA GLN A 412 11.62 1.97 -11.89
C GLN A 412 12.62 0.89 -12.30
N ASN A 413 12.21 -0.12 -13.03
CA ASN A 413 13.17 -0.91 -13.79
C ASN A 413 13.65 -0.06 -14.97
N GLY A 414 14.89 0.47 -14.88
CA GLY A 414 15.45 1.49 -15.77
C GLY A 414 15.20 1.33 -17.28
N SER A 415 15.15 0.08 -17.78
CA SER A 415 14.82 -0.23 -19.18
C SER A 415 13.36 0.10 -19.58
N LEU A 416 12.39 0.07 -18.65
CA LEU A 416 10.99 0.34 -18.96
C LEU A 416 10.67 1.84 -18.90
N ALA A 417 11.24 2.55 -17.93
CA ALA A 417 11.12 4.01 -17.85
C ALA A 417 11.80 4.69 -19.05
N SER A 418 12.98 4.19 -19.47
CA SER A 418 13.68 4.64 -20.66
C SER A 418 12.82 4.52 -21.92
N LYS A 419 12.14 3.38 -22.12
CA LYS A 419 11.26 3.19 -23.30
C LYS A 419 10.04 4.14 -23.29
N MET A 420 9.46 4.40 -22.11
CA MET A 420 8.39 5.39 -21.99
C MET A 420 8.89 6.79 -22.38
N ASN A 421 10.07 7.17 -21.93
CA ASN A 421 10.65 8.48 -22.23
C ASN A 421 11.00 8.62 -23.73
N ILE A 422 11.55 7.58 -24.37
CA ILE A 422 11.82 7.56 -25.81
C ILE A 422 10.53 7.80 -26.61
N VAL A 423 9.47 7.06 -26.27
CA VAL A 423 8.16 7.22 -26.94
C VAL A 423 7.60 8.64 -26.83
N LEU A 424 7.67 9.23 -25.63
CA LEU A 424 7.08 10.55 -25.40
C LEU A 424 7.93 11.71 -25.91
N SER A 425 9.25 11.54 -25.96
CA SER A 425 10.17 12.57 -26.47
C SER A 425 10.27 12.62 -28.01
N GLY A 426 9.74 11.59 -28.70
CA GLY A 426 9.78 11.52 -30.17
C GLY A 426 11.22 11.50 -30.73
N ASN A 427 12.16 10.88 -30.05
CA ASN A 427 13.58 10.85 -30.39
C ASN A 427 13.92 9.73 -31.39
N ASP A 428 13.10 9.49 -32.41
CA ASP A 428 13.49 8.67 -33.54
C ASP A 428 14.45 9.46 -34.44
N VAL A 429 15.65 8.96 -34.60
CA VAL A 429 16.65 9.57 -35.47
C VAL A 429 16.71 8.82 -36.81
N GLU A 430 16.25 9.44 -37.86
CA GLU A 430 16.57 9.06 -39.24
C GLU A 430 18.03 9.46 -39.56
N SER A 431 19.01 8.94 -38.84
CA SER A 431 20.41 9.12 -39.17
C SER A 431 21.05 7.79 -39.50
N ASP A 432 21.86 7.72 -40.54
CA ASP A 432 22.70 6.57 -40.85
C ASP A 432 23.97 6.52 -39.95
N ASP A 433 24.26 7.62 -39.23
CA ASP A 433 25.41 7.70 -38.34
C ASP A 433 25.09 7.00 -37.00
N ILE A 434 25.99 6.08 -36.61
CA ILE A 434 25.86 5.28 -35.39
C ILE A 434 26.01 6.12 -34.14
N GLU A 435 26.89 7.13 -34.14
CA GLU A 435 27.08 8.02 -32.98
C GLU A 435 25.80 8.85 -32.75
N ASP A 436 25.15 9.32 -33.80
CA ASP A 436 23.86 10.02 -33.69
C ASP A 436 22.77 9.10 -33.13
N LYS A 437 22.72 7.83 -33.56
CA LYS A 437 21.78 6.83 -33.00
C LYS A 437 22.04 6.59 -31.51
N ILE A 438 23.32 6.50 -31.09
CA ILE A 438 23.70 6.31 -29.69
C ILE A 438 23.33 7.53 -28.87
N ILE A 439 23.60 8.74 -29.36
CA ILE A 439 23.23 10.00 -28.70
C ILE A 439 21.71 10.09 -28.56
N ALA A 440 20.95 9.70 -29.57
CA ALA A 440 19.48 9.63 -29.48
C ALA A 440 19.00 8.63 -28.44
N LEU A 441 19.61 7.46 -28.34
CA LEU A 441 19.30 6.47 -27.30
C LEU A 441 19.60 7.01 -25.90
N ILE A 442 20.72 7.70 -25.71
CA ILE A 442 21.07 8.34 -24.42
C ILE A 442 20.02 9.41 -24.07
N ASN A 443 19.71 10.30 -25.01
CA ASN A 443 18.71 11.35 -24.79
C ASN A 443 17.31 10.77 -24.54
N GLY A 444 16.95 9.66 -25.17
CA GLY A 444 15.70 8.95 -24.91
C GLY A 444 15.63 8.30 -23.53
N LYS A 445 16.76 8.00 -22.91
CA LYS A 445 16.80 7.50 -21.52
C LYS A 445 16.57 8.61 -20.50
N LYS A 446 16.91 9.86 -20.84
CA LYS A 446 16.62 11.03 -20.02
C LYS A 446 15.10 11.21 -19.89
N MET A 447 14.67 11.76 -18.77
CA MET A 447 13.24 12.06 -18.60
C MET A 447 12.81 13.11 -19.63
N ALA A 448 11.67 12.88 -20.26
CA ALA A 448 11.19 13.72 -21.36
C ALA A 448 10.90 15.16 -20.87
N ASN A 449 11.46 16.16 -21.55
CA ASN A 449 11.29 17.58 -21.20
C ASN A 449 9.86 18.09 -21.49
N ASN A 450 9.12 17.43 -22.38
CA ASN A 450 7.73 17.71 -22.67
C ASN A 450 6.75 16.95 -21.76
N ALA A 451 7.24 16.39 -20.65
CA ALA A 451 6.42 15.68 -19.68
C ALA A 451 6.72 16.13 -18.25
N SER A 452 5.66 16.36 -17.47
CA SER A 452 5.76 16.52 -16.02
C SER A 452 5.34 15.25 -15.32
N TYR A 453 6.03 14.89 -14.22
CA TYR A 453 5.87 13.62 -13.51
C TYR A 453 5.33 13.84 -12.10
N TYR A 454 4.28 13.12 -11.76
CA TYR A 454 3.62 13.13 -10.45
C TYR A 454 3.70 11.73 -9.85
N ALA A 455 4.74 11.47 -9.05
CA ALA A 455 5.08 10.17 -8.52
C ALA A 455 4.45 9.95 -7.14
N PHE A 456 3.43 9.09 -7.06
CA PHE A 456 2.76 8.72 -5.82
C PHE A 456 3.34 7.42 -5.26
N THR A 457 3.70 7.41 -3.97
CA THR A 457 4.13 6.20 -3.28
C THR A 457 3.89 6.33 -1.76
N ALA A 458 3.73 5.18 -1.09
CA ALA A 458 3.74 5.14 0.38
C ALA A 458 5.16 4.91 0.92
N THR A 459 6.02 4.29 0.12
CA THR A 459 7.34 3.78 0.52
C THR A 459 8.37 4.18 -0.53
N PRO A 460 8.79 5.47 -0.56
CA PRO A 460 9.81 5.91 -1.50
C PRO A 460 11.13 5.20 -1.23
N LYS A 461 11.78 4.73 -2.29
CA LYS A 461 13.14 4.21 -2.24
C LYS A 461 14.13 5.33 -2.54
N ASN A 462 15.42 5.10 -2.24
CA ASN A 462 16.49 6.02 -2.57
C ASN A 462 16.41 6.54 -4.01
N LYS A 463 16.29 5.65 -5.01
CA LYS A 463 16.10 6.03 -6.42
C LYS A 463 14.86 6.91 -6.66
N THR A 464 13.77 6.68 -5.95
CA THR A 464 12.53 7.45 -6.11
C THR A 464 12.70 8.85 -5.55
N LEU A 465 13.38 9.00 -4.41
CA LEU A 465 13.71 10.28 -3.80
C LEU A 465 14.65 11.10 -4.69
N GLU A 466 15.68 10.46 -5.24
CA GLU A 466 16.66 11.12 -6.11
C GLU A 466 16.04 11.57 -7.46
N LEU A 467 15.16 10.74 -8.06
CA LEU A 467 14.52 11.05 -9.34
C LEU A 467 13.40 12.07 -9.24
N PHE A 468 12.57 12.01 -8.23
CA PHE A 468 11.31 12.77 -8.14
C PHE A 468 11.21 13.68 -6.92
N GLY A 469 12.12 13.55 -5.95
CA GLY A 469 12.18 14.40 -4.76
C GLY A 469 12.65 15.80 -5.07
N LYS A 470 12.45 16.69 -4.13
CA LYS A 470 13.03 18.04 -4.15
C LYS A 470 14.26 18.10 -3.24
N PRO A 471 15.28 18.90 -3.57
CA PRO A 471 16.37 19.15 -2.66
C PRO A 471 15.86 19.75 -1.33
N LEU A 472 16.42 19.29 -0.22
CA LEU A 472 16.25 19.99 1.06
C LEU A 472 16.91 21.37 0.96
N VAL A 473 16.22 22.38 1.47
CA VAL A 473 16.72 23.77 1.44
C VAL A 473 16.82 24.35 2.85
N ASP A 474 17.74 25.30 3.03
CA ASP A 474 17.84 26.09 4.24
C ASP A 474 16.72 27.16 4.33
N GLU A 475 16.72 27.97 5.39
CA GLU A 475 15.76 29.06 5.59
C GLU A 475 15.82 30.14 4.48
N ASN A 476 16.90 30.19 3.71
CA ASN A 476 17.10 31.14 2.60
C ASN A 476 16.75 30.54 1.24
N GLY A 477 16.34 29.25 1.19
CA GLY A 477 15.99 28.55 -0.03
C GLY A 477 17.19 27.94 -0.77
N ASN A 478 18.39 27.89 -0.18
CA ASN A 478 19.55 27.24 -0.79
C ASN A 478 19.56 25.73 -0.48
N PRO A 479 19.95 24.89 -1.42
CA PRO A 479 20.08 23.45 -1.18
C PRO A 479 21.05 23.16 -0.03
N LEU A 480 20.61 22.31 0.91
CA LEU A 480 21.46 21.78 1.97
C LEU A 480 22.40 20.73 1.34
N LEU A 481 23.69 21.02 1.40
CA LEU A 481 24.74 20.15 0.90
C LEU A 481 25.40 19.38 2.03
N ASN A 482 25.78 18.14 1.76
CA ASN A 482 26.65 17.35 2.62
C ASN A 482 28.10 17.86 2.56
N GLU A 483 29.00 17.30 3.38
CA GLU A 483 30.43 17.64 3.38
C GLU A 483 31.12 17.33 2.04
N ASP A 484 30.60 16.32 1.29
CA ASP A 484 31.08 15.94 -0.04
C ASP A 484 30.46 16.76 -1.18
N GLY A 485 29.60 17.75 -0.87
CA GLY A 485 28.92 18.60 -1.84
C GLY A 485 27.65 18.00 -2.44
N THR A 486 27.24 16.79 -2.06
CA THR A 486 26.02 16.15 -2.56
C THR A 486 24.75 16.74 -1.89
N LYS A 487 23.62 16.75 -2.65
CA LYS A 487 22.34 17.26 -2.16
C LYS A 487 21.59 16.19 -1.40
N ARG A 488 20.79 16.60 -0.44
CA ARG A 488 19.81 15.77 0.27
C ARG A 488 18.43 15.98 -0.34
N PHE A 489 17.57 14.93 -0.35
CA PHE A 489 16.26 14.99 -1.00
C PHE A 489 15.13 14.57 -0.07
N GLU A 490 13.96 15.20 -0.29
CA GLU A 490 12.71 14.88 0.38
C GLU A 490 11.51 14.85 -0.59
N ALA A 491 10.36 14.35 -0.14
CA ALA A 491 9.13 14.43 -0.90
C ALA A 491 8.59 15.88 -0.96
N HIS A 492 7.96 16.25 -2.07
CA HIS A 492 7.29 17.55 -2.22
C HIS A 492 6.09 17.68 -1.30
N TYR A 493 5.34 16.60 -1.15
CA TYR A 493 4.12 16.53 -0.34
C TYR A 493 4.11 15.24 0.48
N LEU A 494 3.73 15.37 1.75
CA LEU A 494 3.81 14.31 2.72
C LEU A 494 2.48 14.16 3.47
N TYR A 495 1.96 12.93 3.48
CA TYR A 495 0.93 12.49 4.43
C TYR A 495 1.41 11.19 5.07
N THR A 496 1.88 11.28 6.31
CA THR A 496 2.66 10.24 6.96
C THR A 496 1.80 9.05 7.39
N MET A 497 2.44 7.92 7.65
CA MET A 497 1.78 6.77 8.27
C MET A 497 1.37 7.11 9.71
N LYS A 498 2.22 7.81 10.46
CA LYS A 498 1.91 8.31 11.81
C LYS A 498 0.62 9.12 11.82
N GLN A 499 0.52 10.15 10.99
CA GLN A 499 -0.68 10.97 10.89
C GLN A 499 -1.92 10.14 10.55
N ALA A 500 -1.82 9.23 9.59
CA ALA A 500 -2.94 8.38 9.18
C ALA A 500 -3.42 7.43 10.28
N ILE A 501 -2.51 6.93 11.14
CA ILE A 501 -2.83 6.09 12.32
C ILE A 501 -3.48 6.94 13.40
N GLU A 502 -2.87 8.05 13.78
CA GLU A 502 -3.37 8.94 14.83
C GLU A 502 -4.74 9.53 14.47
N GLU A 503 -4.99 9.84 13.22
CA GLU A 503 -6.28 10.24 12.68
C GLU A 503 -7.33 9.10 12.65
N GLY A 504 -6.94 7.86 12.94
CA GLY A 504 -7.83 6.70 12.88
C GLY A 504 -8.32 6.34 11.47
N TYR A 505 -7.62 6.83 10.44
CA TYR A 505 -7.94 6.52 9.04
C TYR A 505 -7.44 5.14 8.63
N ILE A 506 -6.29 4.75 9.15
CA ILE A 506 -5.75 3.40 9.08
C ILE A 506 -5.50 2.87 10.48
N LEU A 507 -5.45 1.55 10.61
CA LEU A 507 -5.14 0.90 11.88
C LEU A 507 -3.63 0.68 12.01
N ASP A 508 -3.13 0.75 13.24
CA ASP A 508 -1.76 0.39 13.55
C ASP A 508 -1.60 -1.14 13.50
N VAL A 509 -0.82 -1.61 12.54
CA VAL A 509 -0.58 -3.04 12.32
C VAL A 509 0.45 -3.64 13.28
N LEU A 510 1.19 -2.78 13.96
CA LEU A 510 2.27 -3.16 14.88
C LEU A 510 1.82 -3.23 16.34
N LYS A 511 0.58 -2.83 16.63
CA LYS A 511 0.05 -2.76 18.00
C LYS A 511 -0.09 -4.14 18.67
N ASN A 512 -0.49 -5.16 17.91
CA ASN A 512 -0.65 -6.53 18.42
C ASN A 512 0.22 -7.46 17.54
N TYR A 513 1.51 -7.42 17.79
CA TYR A 513 2.50 -8.20 17.06
C TYR A 513 3.03 -9.34 17.94
N THR A 514 2.87 -10.58 17.49
CA THR A 514 3.30 -11.78 18.22
C THR A 514 4.31 -12.53 17.37
N THR A 515 5.51 -12.74 17.91
CA THR A 515 6.55 -13.56 17.27
C THR A 515 6.61 -14.94 17.90
N TYR A 516 6.86 -15.94 17.05
CA TYR A 516 7.06 -17.31 17.46
C TYR A 516 8.52 -17.73 17.23
N SER A 517 9.08 -18.43 18.18
CA SER A 517 10.36 -19.12 18.00
C SER A 517 10.12 -20.61 17.78
N SER A 518 10.83 -21.15 16.82
CA SER A 518 10.89 -22.58 16.55
C SER A 518 12.07 -23.18 17.29
N PHE A 519 11.81 -24.23 18.06
CA PHE A 519 12.83 -25.04 18.75
C PHE A 519 12.87 -26.39 18.07
N TYR A 520 14.03 -26.83 17.64
CA TYR A 520 14.18 -28.11 16.94
C TYR A 520 15.54 -28.72 17.20
N LYS A 521 15.61 -30.02 17.02
CA LYS A 521 16.85 -30.78 17.06
C LYS A 521 17.00 -31.58 15.78
N LEU A 522 18.09 -31.36 15.08
CA LEU A 522 18.54 -32.16 13.96
C LEU A 522 19.54 -33.19 14.47
N ILE A 523 19.44 -34.41 13.99
CA ILE A 523 20.40 -35.49 14.26
C ILE A 523 21.09 -35.91 12.98
N LYS A 524 22.33 -36.32 13.10
CA LYS A 524 23.10 -36.93 12.02
C LYS A 524 22.67 -38.39 11.89
N THR A 525 22.35 -38.85 10.68
CA THR A 525 21.87 -40.21 10.38
C THR A 525 22.97 -41.14 9.88
N VAL A 526 24.14 -40.59 9.53
CA VAL A 526 25.29 -41.35 9.00
C VAL A 526 26.40 -41.48 10.01
N GLU A 527 27.16 -42.61 9.97
CA GLU A 527 28.30 -42.85 10.87
C GLU A 527 29.51 -41.95 10.55
N ASP A 528 29.76 -41.66 9.27
CA ASP A 528 30.84 -40.77 8.82
C ASP A 528 30.48 -39.30 9.15
N ASP A 529 31.53 -38.45 9.16
CA ASP A 529 31.39 -37.00 9.44
C ASP A 529 31.90 -36.18 8.24
N PRO A 530 31.07 -36.10 7.17
CA PRO A 530 31.45 -35.42 5.93
C PRO A 530 31.61 -33.92 6.17
N GLU A 531 32.49 -33.30 5.38
CA GLU A 531 32.71 -31.84 5.41
C GLU A 531 31.84 -31.13 4.40
N PHE A 532 31.21 -30.02 4.83
CA PHE A 532 30.38 -29.18 4.00
C PHE A 532 30.72 -27.69 4.18
N ASP A 533 30.38 -26.87 3.20
CA ASP A 533 30.43 -25.41 3.36
C ASP A 533 29.51 -24.96 4.51
N LYS A 534 30.09 -24.38 5.53
CA LYS A 534 29.42 -24.01 6.78
C LYS A 534 28.26 -23.06 6.59
N LYS A 535 28.44 -21.97 5.80
CA LYS A 535 27.42 -20.95 5.58
C LYS A 535 26.28 -21.44 4.71
N LYS A 536 26.61 -22.19 3.64
CA LYS A 536 25.59 -22.81 2.78
C LYS A 536 24.81 -23.87 3.52
N SER A 537 25.50 -24.73 4.31
CA SER A 537 24.84 -25.76 5.12
C SER A 537 23.89 -25.18 6.15
N GLN A 538 24.27 -24.14 6.88
CA GLN A 538 23.36 -23.50 7.84
C GLN A 538 22.08 -22.98 7.16
N LYS A 539 22.18 -22.41 5.96
CA LYS A 539 21.01 -21.97 5.19
C LYS A 539 20.13 -23.13 4.72
N LEU A 540 20.74 -24.23 4.28
CA LEU A 540 20.07 -25.45 3.85
C LEU A 540 19.39 -26.15 5.03
N LEU A 541 20.07 -26.29 6.18
CA LEU A 541 19.52 -26.85 7.40
C LEU A 541 18.27 -26.09 7.88
N ARG A 542 18.33 -24.76 7.87
CA ARG A 542 17.16 -23.94 8.17
C ARG A 542 16.01 -24.19 7.18
N SER A 543 16.32 -24.28 5.89
CA SER A 543 15.32 -24.58 4.87
C SER A 543 14.70 -25.96 5.06
N TYR A 544 15.51 -26.96 5.45
CA TYR A 544 15.07 -28.32 5.74
C TYR A 544 14.07 -28.35 6.91
N VAL A 545 14.40 -27.75 8.05
CA VAL A 545 13.49 -27.66 9.21
C VAL A 545 12.21 -26.94 8.87
N GLU A 546 12.30 -25.78 8.20
CA GLU A 546 11.14 -24.99 7.80
C GLU A 546 10.25 -25.74 6.79
N SER A 547 10.81 -26.68 5.99
CA SER A 547 10.08 -27.48 5.00
C SER A 547 9.53 -28.80 5.53
N ASN A 548 9.84 -29.16 6.76
CA ASN A 548 9.35 -30.38 7.34
C ASN A 548 7.83 -30.33 7.56
N GLU A 549 7.12 -31.39 7.17
CA GLU A 549 5.67 -31.51 7.27
C GLU A 549 5.17 -31.32 8.70
N TYR A 550 5.91 -31.86 9.66
CA TYR A 550 5.56 -31.70 11.08
C TYR A 550 5.57 -30.24 11.53
N ALA A 551 6.58 -29.46 11.09
CA ALA A 551 6.68 -28.04 11.40
C ALA A 551 5.49 -27.24 10.81
N ILE A 552 5.10 -27.57 9.58
CA ILE A 552 3.96 -26.93 8.90
C ILE A 552 2.67 -27.25 9.64
N ASN A 553 2.45 -28.50 10.01
CA ASN A 553 1.25 -28.94 10.72
C ASN A 553 1.12 -28.25 12.09
N GLN A 554 2.21 -28.09 12.85
CA GLN A 554 2.21 -27.35 14.11
C GLN A 554 1.86 -25.87 13.92
N LYS A 555 2.43 -25.22 12.92
CA LYS A 555 2.07 -23.84 12.58
C LYS A 555 0.61 -23.73 12.12
N ALA A 556 0.13 -24.66 11.29
CA ALA A 556 -1.26 -24.70 10.85
C ALA A 556 -2.25 -24.88 12.03
N LYS A 557 -1.90 -25.70 13.01
CA LYS A 557 -2.68 -25.87 14.24
C LYS A 557 -2.80 -24.55 15.00
N VAL A 558 -1.69 -23.84 15.23
CA VAL A 558 -1.69 -22.52 15.89
C VAL A 558 -2.55 -21.50 15.11
N ILE A 559 -2.43 -21.49 13.77
CA ILE A 559 -3.21 -20.61 12.89
C ILE A 559 -4.71 -20.85 13.05
N VAL A 560 -5.13 -22.13 13.00
CA VAL A 560 -6.55 -22.51 13.08
C VAL A 560 -7.10 -22.25 14.48
N GLU A 561 -6.33 -22.52 15.54
CA GLU A 561 -6.70 -22.20 16.91
C GLU A 561 -6.92 -20.69 17.10
N HIS A 562 -5.94 -19.88 16.79
CA HIS A 562 -6.07 -18.44 16.92
C HIS A 562 -7.21 -17.88 16.06
N PHE A 563 -7.42 -18.42 14.85
CA PHE A 563 -8.52 -18.01 13.99
C PHE A 563 -9.88 -18.24 14.66
N HIS A 564 -10.12 -19.41 15.23
CA HIS A 564 -11.39 -19.74 15.89
C HIS A 564 -11.59 -19.01 17.21
N ASP A 565 -10.55 -18.88 18.02
CA ASP A 565 -10.66 -18.29 19.35
C ASP A 565 -10.80 -16.77 19.30
N VAL A 566 -10.11 -16.13 18.35
CA VAL A 566 -10.00 -14.65 18.29
C VAL A 566 -10.65 -14.10 17.03
N VAL A 567 -10.20 -14.52 15.84
CA VAL A 567 -10.42 -13.79 14.60
C VAL A 567 -11.86 -13.88 14.09
N CYS A 568 -12.43 -15.08 14.08
CA CYS A 568 -13.76 -15.32 13.49
C CYS A 568 -14.87 -14.51 14.16
N ARG A 569 -14.69 -14.12 15.43
CA ARG A 569 -15.65 -13.34 16.25
C ARG A 569 -15.50 -11.83 16.06
N LYS A 570 -14.36 -11.37 15.51
CA LYS A 570 -14.10 -9.93 15.28
C LYS A 570 -14.94 -9.38 14.12
N ILE A 571 -15.05 -8.07 14.06
CA ILE A 571 -15.83 -7.35 13.03
C ILE A 571 -17.31 -7.82 12.98
N GLY A 572 -17.90 -8.06 14.15
CA GLY A 572 -19.29 -8.57 14.21
C GLY A 572 -19.44 -9.98 13.61
N GLY A 573 -18.44 -10.83 13.76
CA GLY A 573 -18.43 -12.19 13.21
C GLY A 573 -18.00 -12.29 11.74
N LEU A 574 -17.42 -11.20 11.17
CA LEU A 574 -16.99 -11.16 9.76
C LEU A 574 -15.46 -11.25 9.59
N GLY A 575 -14.68 -11.36 10.67
CA GLY A 575 -13.22 -11.36 10.64
C GLY A 575 -12.64 -12.42 9.70
N ARG A 576 -11.61 -12.03 8.93
CA ARG A 576 -10.87 -12.86 7.97
C ARG A 576 -9.39 -12.84 8.25
N ALA A 577 -8.67 -13.85 7.78
CA ALA A 577 -7.25 -13.98 7.98
C ALA A 577 -6.50 -14.23 6.66
N MET A 578 -5.24 -13.85 6.63
CA MET A 578 -4.32 -14.14 5.53
C MET A 578 -3.10 -14.88 6.07
N VAL A 579 -2.67 -15.92 5.38
CA VAL A 579 -1.41 -16.64 5.63
C VAL A 579 -0.44 -16.30 4.52
N VAL A 580 0.69 -15.71 4.88
CA VAL A 580 1.75 -15.29 3.94
C VAL A 580 2.86 -16.34 3.97
N ALA A 581 2.91 -17.17 2.95
CA ALA A 581 3.91 -18.22 2.82
C ALA A 581 5.14 -17.76 2.01
N LYS A 582 6.28 -18.39 2.24
CA LYS A 582 7.57 -18.11 1.61
C LYS A 582 7.51 -18.22 0.09
N ASP A 583 6.91 -19.30 -0.42
CA ASP A 583 6.79 -19.62 -1.84
C ASP A 583 5.50 -20.39 -2.15
N ILE A 584 5.31 -20.78 -3.42
CA ILE A 584 4.07 -21.45 -3.87
C ILE A 584 3.94 -22.85 -3.26
N GLN A 585 5.03 -23.60 -3.15
CA GLN A 585 5.01 -24.94 -2.58
C GLN A 585 4.55 -24.88 -1.13
N ARG A 586 5.14 -23.99 -0.36
CA ARG A 586 4.77 -23.73 1.04
C ARG A 586 3.31 -23.28 1.19
N ALA A 587 2.81 -22.47 0.27
CA ALA A 587 1.40 -22.06 0.28
C ALA A 587 0.46 -23.26 0.07
N ILE A 588 0.81 -24.20 -0.82
CA ILE A 588 0.05 -25.44 -1.06
C ILE A 588 0.05 -26.32 0.19
N GLU A 589 1.21 -26.51 0.82
CA GLU A 589 1.35 -27.29 2.04
C GLU A 589 0.50 -26.70 3.19
N TYR A 590 0.57 -25.37 3.42
CA TYR A 590 -0.30 -24.70 4.39
C TYR A 590 -1.79 -24.84 4.06
N TYR A 591 -2.17 -24.74 2.79
CA TYR A 591 -3.56 -24.89 2.42
C TYR A 591 -4.12 -26.25 2.85
N PHE A 592 -3.42 -27.34 2.54
CA PHE A 592 -3.85 -28.69 2.91
C PHE A 592 -3.80 -28.90 4.43
N ALA A 593 -2.75 -28.47 5.12
CA ALA A 593 -2.65 -28.59 6.56
C ALA A 593 -3.76 -27.82 7.30
N ILE A 594 -4.07 -26.58 6.87
CA ILE A 594 -5.16 -25.79 7.46
C ILE A 594 -6.52 -26.42 7.14
N GLU A 595 -6.73 -26.93 5.92
CA GLU A 595 -7.96 -27.61 5.55
C GLU A 595 -8.19 -28.85 6.42
N GLU A 596 -7.16 -29.63 6.67
CA GLU A 596 -7.20 -30.80 7.53
C GLU A 596 -7.52 -30.42 9.00
N GLU A 597 -6.81 -29.43 9.57
CA GLU A 597 -7.07 -28.97 10.93
C GLU A 597 -8.48 -28.38 11.08
N MET A 598 -8.99 -27.67 10.06
CA MET A 598 -10.38 -27.20 10.05
C MET A 598 -11.39 -28.37 10.01
N LYS A 599 -11.10 -29.43 9.25
CA LYS A 599 -11.93 -30.66 9.22
C LYS A 599 -11.94 -31.36 10.57
N LYS A 600 -10.79 -31.54 11.22
CA LYS A 600 -10.68 -32.13 12.57
C LYS A 600 -11.55 -31.37 13.59
N ARG A 601 -11.65 -30.05 13.47
CA ARG A 601 -12.47 -29.18 14.34
C ARG A 601 -13.94 -29.06 13.92
N ASN A 602 -14.38 -29.74 12.84
CA ASN A 602 -15.72 -29.58 12.26
C ASN A 602 -16.06 -28.10 11.98
N SER A 603 -15.08 -27.33 11.50
CA SER A 603 -15.25 -25.90 11.21
C SER A 603 -16.24 -25.65 10.08
N PRO A 604 -17.16 -24.66 10.21
CA PRO A 604 -18.03 -24.26 9.10
C PRO A 604 -17.27 -23.45 8.02
N TYR A 605 -16.01 -23.07 8.30
CA TYR A 605 -15.21 -22.26 7.42
C TYR A 605 -14.25 -23.09 6.59
N LYS A 606 -13.77 -22.51 5.49
CA LYS A 606 -12.83 -23.15 4.56
C LYS A 606 -11.66 -22.21 4.25
N PRO A 607 -10.45 -22.76 4.05
CA PRO A 607 -9.34 -22.02 3.49
C PRO A 607 -9.53 -21.79 1.98
N MET A 608 -8.75 -20.88 1.42
CA MET A 608 -8.63 -20.56 0.01
C MET A 608 -7.16 -20.26 -0.28
N ILE A 609 -6.70 -20.58 -1.50
CA ILE A 609 -5.31 -20.32 -1.90
C ILE A 609 -5.23 -19.35 -3.08
N ALA A 610 -4.17 -18.53 -3.12
CA ALA A 610 -3.91 -17.62 -4.23
C ALA A 610 -2.41 -17.56 -4.57
N PHE A 611 -2.08 -17.93 -5.79
CA PHE A 611 -0.75 -17.83 -6.39
C PHE A 611 -0.85 -17.69 -7.91
N SER A 612 0.26 -17.39 -8.58
CA SER A 612 0.30 -17.24 -10.03
C SER A 612 1.10 -18.37 -10.67
N GLY A 613 0.61 -18.87 -11.82
CA GLY A 613 1.23 -19.97 -12.55
C GLY A 613 0.76 -21.34 -12.05
N GLU A 614 1.61 -22.33 -12.28
CA GLU A 614 1.40 -23.75 -11.92
C GLU A 614 2.59 -24.27 -11.13
N LYS A 615 2.38 -25.29 -10.31
CA LYS A 615 3.42 -25.93 -9.51
C LYS A 615 3.19 -27.45 -9.48
N GLU A 616 4.24 -28.19 -9.75
CA GLU A 616 4.24 -29.63 -9.51
C GLU A 616 4.32 -29.91 -7.99
N TYR A 617 3.39 -30.71 -7.49
CA TYR A 617 3.30 -31.13 -6.10
C TYR A 617 2.79 -32.57 -6.03
N GLN A 618 3.55 -33.45 -5.39
CA GLN A 618 3.25 -34.90 -5.27
C GLN A 618 2.88 -35.56 -6.62
N GLY A 619 3.64 -35.25 -7.68
CA GLY A 619 3.43 -35.82 -9.02
C GLY A 619 2.20 -35.29 -9.77
N ARG A 620 1.59 -34.17 -9.29
CA ARG A 620 0.46 -33.50 -9.95
C ARG A 620 0.78 -32.03 -10.19
N VAL A 621 0.41 -31.53 -11.35
CA VAL A 621 0.51 -30.09 -11.65
C VAL A 621 -0.73 -29.40 -11.08
N LEU A 622 -0.52 -28.51 -10.13
CA LEU A 622 -1.56 -27.77 -9.43
C LEU A 622 -1.56 -26.30 -9.82
N THR A 623 -2.75 -25.74 -9.98
CA THR A 623 -3.02 -24.32 -10.13
C THR A 623 -3.94 -23.85 -9.01
N GLU A 624 -3.98 -22.53 -8.74
CA GLU A 624 -4.93 -22.01 -7.74
C GLU A 624 -6.40 -22.35 -8.05
N SER A 625 -6.75 -22.43 -9.35
CA SER A 625 -8.10 -22.79 -9.77
C SER A 625 -8.42 -24.27 -9.54
N SER A 626 -7.43 -25.15 -9.75
CA SER A 626 -7.62 -26.60 -9.51
C SER A 626 -7.77 -26.93 -8.03
N ILE A 627 -7.05 -26.22 -7.17
CA ILE A 627 -7.13 -26.40 -5.71
C ILE A 627 -8.43 -25.81 -5.15
N ASN A 628 -8.76 -24.57 -5.52
CA ASN A 628 -9.96 -23.90 -5.01
C ASN A 628 -11.27 -24.45 -5.60
N GLY A 629 -11.25 -25.09 -6.78
CA GLY A 629 -12.43 -25.58 -7.49
C GLY A 629 -13.25 -24.49 -8.21
N PHE A 630 -12.67 -23.31 -8.43
CA PHE A 630 -13.27 -22.19 -9.15
C PHE A 630 -12.22 -21.28 -9.80
N SER A 631 -12.66 -20.36 -10.68
CA SER A 631 -11.75 -19.50 -11.45
C SER A 631 -10.96 -18.53 -10.54
N SER A 632 -9.70 -18.27 -10.94
CA SER A 632 -8.82 -17.25 -10.32
C SER A 632 -9.45 -15.87 -10.21
N SER A 633 -10.33 -15.50 -11.13
CA SER A 633 -11.05 -14.22 -11.13
C SER A 633 -12.11 -14.11 -10.03
N GLU A 634 -12.53 -15.22 -9.45
CA GLU A 634 -13.56 -15.29 -8.41
C GLU A 634 -12.98 -15.20 -6.98
N ILE A 635 -11.67 -15.36 -6.82
CA ILE A 635 -11.01 -15.40 -5.49
C ILE A 635 -11.39 -14.18 -4.66
N GLU A 636 -11.24 -12.96 -5.19
CA GLU A 636 -11.53 -11.72 -4.46
C GLU A 636 -13.00 -11.62 -4.04
N SER A 637 -13.92 -12.04 -4.89
CA SER A 637 -15.36 -11.98 -4.60
C SER A 637 -15.79 -13.06 -3.63
N ARG A 638 -15.26 -14.28 -3.76
CA ARG A 638 -15.57 -15.40 -2.87
C ARG A 638 -14.98 -15.25 -1.48
N PHE A 639 -13.78 -14.64 -1.38
CA PHE A 639 -13.16 -14.37 -0.07
C PHE A 639 -13.98 -13.40 0.80
N LYS A 640 -14.84 -12.59 0.20
CA LYS A 640 -15.74 -11.67 0.94
C LYS A 640 -16.97 -12.35 1.56
N ILE A 641 -17.15 -13.65 1.35
CA ILE A 641 -18.34 -14.40 1.75
C ILE A 641 -17.98 -15.76 2.33
N ASP A 642 -18.84 -16.26 3.22
CA ASP A 642 -18.70 -17.60 3.75
C ASP A 642 -18.89 -18.65 2.65
N PRO A 643 -18.21 -19.81 2.77
CA PRO A 643 -17.46 -20.24 3.95
C PRO A 643 -15.97 -19.82 3.97
N TYR A 644 -15.49 -19.04 3.01
CA TYR A 644 -14.07 -18.73 2.85
C TYR A 644 -13.61 -17.64 3.81
N ARG A 645 -12.75 -17.98 4.77
CA ARG A 645 -12.30 -17.07 5.83
C ARG A 645 -10.79 -16.96 6.00
N ILE A 646 -10.02 -17.92 5.52
CA ILE A 646 -8.54 -17.89 5.53
C ILE A 646 -8.05 -17.93 4.10
N LEU A 647 -7.22 -16.95 3.73
CA LEU A 647 -6.60 -16.83 2.40
C LEU A 647 -5.10 -17.13 2.53
N VAL A 648 -4.65 -18.23 1.94
CA VAL A 648 -3.23 -18.60 1.89
C VAL A 648 -2.61 -18.03 0.62
N VAL A 649 -1.51 -17.28 0.76
CA VAL A 649 -0.86 -16.59 -0.37
C VAL A 649 0.65 -16.80 -0.36
N ALA A 650 1.24 -16.90 -1.57
CA ALA A 650 2.70 -16.84 -1.74
C ALA A 650 3.17 -15.40 -2.00
N ASN A 651 3.07 -14.92 -3.25
CA ASN A 651 3.38 -13.54 -3.64
C ASN A 651 2.15 -12.73 -4.06
N LYS A 652 1.13 -13.43 -4.58
CA LYS A 652 -0.13 -12.83 -5.01
C LYS A 652 -0.87 -12.24 -3.80
N PHE A 653 -1.48 -11.07 -3.95
CA PHE A 653 -2.22 -10.33 -2.93
C PHE A 653 -1.39 -9.77 -1.73
N GLN A 654 -0.09 -10.00 -1.64
CA GLN A 654 0.75 -9.32 -0.66
C GLN A 654 0.85 -7.82 -0.92
N THR A 655 0.70 -7.41 -2.18
CA THR A 655 0.63 -6.01 -2.60
C THR A 655 -0.60 -5.77 -3.48
N GLY A 656 -1.20 -4.56 -3.41
CA GLY A 656 -2.31 -4.17 -4.28
C GLY A 656 -3.67 -4.83 -3.98
N TYR A 657 -3.82 -5.56 -2.87
CA TYR A 657 -5.09 -6.16 -2.45
C TYR A 657 -5.76 -5.32 -1.36
N ASP A 658 -7.05 -5.06 -1.52
CA ASP A 658 -7.83 -4.25 -0.59
C ASP A 658 -9.03 -5.05 -0.05
N GLU A 659 -8.88 -5.54 1.19
CA GLU A 659 -9.91 -6.29 1.91
C GLU A 659 -10.06 -5.75 3.35
N PRO A 660 -11.05 -4.88 3.58
CA PRO A 660 -11.26 -4.29 4.90
C PRO A 660 -11.58 -5.28 6.02
N LEU A 661 -12.14 -6.47 5.68
CA LEU A 661 -12.47 -7.52 6.66
C LEU A 661 -11.25 -8.32 7.12
N LEU A 662 -10.08 -8.08 6.53
CA LEU A 662 -8.83 -8.75 6.90
C LEU A 662 -8.41 -8.29 8.31
N GLN A 663 -8.58 -9.19 9.29
CA GLN A 663 -8.36 -8.93 10.72
C GLN A 663 -6.98 -9.34 11.19
N THR A 664 -6.43 -10.41 10.59
CA THR A 664 -5.19 -11.05 11.06
C THR A 664 -4.34 -11.48 9.89
N MET A 665 -3.03 -11.40 10.07
CA MET A 665 -2.04 -11.95 9.16
C MET A 665 -1.12 -12.93 9.92
N TYR A 666 -0.94 -14.12 9.35
CA TYR A 666 0.01 -15.12 9.78
C TYR A 666 1.18 -15.10 8.79
N VAL A 667 2.38 -14.83 9.29
CA VAL A 667 3.55 -14.59 8.43
C VAL A 667 4.55 -15.72 8.62
N ASP A 668 4.79 -16.51 7.57
CA ASP A 668 5.87 -17.50 7.49
C ASP A 668 6.76 -17.20 6.28
N LYS A 669 7.25 -15.99 6.26
CA LYS A 669 8.11 -15.45 5.21
C LYS A 669 8.98 -14.34 5.78
N VAL A 670 10.27 -14.35 5.42
CA VAL A 670 11.15 -13.24 5.77
C VAL A 670 10.70 -11.98 5.01
N LEU A 671 10.34 -10.96 5.75
CA LEU A 671 9.92 -9.66 5.25
C LEU A 671 10.99 -8.62 5.57
N THR A 672 11.51 -7.97 4.54
CA THR A 672 12.55 -6.93 4.68
C THR A 672 12.05 -5.61 4.10
N ASP A 673 12.49 -4.51 4.64
CA ASP A 673 12.33 -3.15 4.12
C ASP A 673 10.88 -2.85 3.63
N VAL A 674 10.78 -2.32 2.40
CA VAL A 674 9.51 -1.99 1.74
C VAL A 674 8.52 -3.16 1.72
N LYS A 675 8.99 -4.42 1.59
CA LYS A 675 8.11 -5.59 1.54
C LYS A 675 7.38 -5.82 2.86
N ALA A 676 8.04 -5.56 3.99
CA ALA A 676 7.41 -5.66 5.31
C ALA A 676 6.24 -4.68 5.42
N VAL A 677 6.49 -3.41 5.12
CA VAL A 677 5.47 -2.36 5.18
C VAL A 677 4.31 -2.64 4.21
N GLN A 678 4.60 -3.02 2.97
CA GLN A 678 3.58 -3.28 1.95
C GLN A 678 2.70 -4.49 2.27
N THR A 679 3.30 -5.56 2.81
CA THR A 679 2.57 -6.77 3.16
C THR A 679 1.69 -6.54 4.39
N LEU A 680 2.25 -6.05 5.48
CA LEU A 680 1.52 -5.86 6.73
C LEU A 680 0.47 -4.75 6.62
N SER A 681 0.70 -3.71 5.82
CA SER A 681 -0.29 -2.64 5.57
C SER A 681 -1.57 -3.12 4.86
N ARG A 682 -1.67 -4.39 4.45
CA ARG A 682 -2.97 -4.96 3.99
C ARG A 682 -3.97 -5.05 5.13
N LEU A 683 -3.50 -5.16 6.38
CA LEU A 683 -4.35 -5.20 7.57
C LEU A 683 -4.91 -3.83 7.97
N ASN A 684 -4.26 -2.74 7.61
CA ASN A 684 -4.50 -1.41 8.16
C ASN A 684 -5.84 -0.75 7.74
N ARG A 685 -6.64 -1.41 6.90
CA ARG A 685 -7.91 -0.86 6.41
C ARG A 685 -8.93 -0.74 7.53
N ALA A 686 -9.42 0.48 7.73
CA ALA A 686 -10.51 0.72 8.68
C ALA A 686 -11.84 0.17 8.16
N TYR A 687 -12.63 -0.42 9.06
CA TYR A 687 -13.98 -0.92 8.78
C TYR A 687 -14.86 -0.73 10.03
N PRO A 688 -16.18 -0.58 9.90
CA PRO A 688 -17.07 -0.52 11.06
C PRO A 688 -16.82 -1.70 12.01
N ASN A 689 -16.69 -1.42 13.31
CA ASN A 689 -16.39 -2.38 14.37
C ASN A 689 -14.99 -3.06 14.29
N LYS A 690 -14.10 -2.64 13.40
CA LYS A 690 -12.70 -3.07 13.34
C LYS A 690 -11.84 -2.05 14.11
N LYS A 691 -11.45 -2.39 15.33
CA LYS A 691 -10.70 -1.48 16.23
C LYS A 691 -9.21 -1.81 16.33
N GLU A 692 -8.85 -3.05 15.98
CA GLU A 692 -7.50 -3.59 16.11
C GLU A 692 -7.23 -4.63 15.04
N VAL A 693 -6.00 -5.00 14.86
CA VAL A 693 -5.55 -6.09 13.96
C VAL A 693 -4.45 -6.88 14.65
N PHE A 694 -4.20 -8.11 14.19
CA PHE A 694 -3.22 -9.01 14.78
C PHE A 694 -2.23 -9.51 13.73
N VAL A 695 -0.97 -9.61 14.11
CA VAL A 695 0.06 -10.28 13.32
C VAL A 695 0.68 -11.38 14.17
N LEU A 696 0.69 -12.61 13.65
CA LEU A 696 1.43 -13.72 14.21
C LEU A 696 2.55 -14.08 13.22
N ASP A 697 3.79 -13.92 13.65
CA ASP A 697 4.98 -14.05 12.80
C ASP A 697 5.85 -15.23 13.25
N PHE A 698 6.11 -16.15 12.30
CA PHE A 698 6.93 -17.34 12.49
C PHE A 698 8.34 -17.19 11.91
N ALA A 699 8.64 -16.09 11.22
CA ALA A 699 9.86 -15.94 10.41
C ALA A 699 10.72 -14.72 10.77
N ASN A 700 10.12 -13.66 11.32
CA ASN A 700 10.79 -12.38 11.53
C ASN A 700 10.93 -12.04 13.02
N LYS A 701 11.88 -11.18 13.35
CA LYS A 701 12.02 -10.58 14.67
C LYS A 701 11.29 -9.24 14.71
N SER A 702 10.75 -8.87 15.88
CA SER A 702 10.08 -7.59 16.09
C SER A 702 10.96 -6.39 15.77
N GLU A 703 12.26 -6.47 16.10
CA GLU A 703 13.22 -5.40 15.87
C GLU A 703 13.48 -5.14 14.36
N ASP A 704 13.51 -6.20 13.55
CA ASP A 704 13.73 -6.07 12.09
C ASP A 704 12.51 -5.45 11.41
N ILE A 705 11.31 -5.80 11.88
CA ILE A 705 10.06 -5.19 11.41
C ILE A 705 9.96 -3.73 11.87
N ALA A 706 10.34 -3.42 13.12
CA ALA A 706 10.41 -2.05 13.62
C ALA A 706 11.27 -1.18 12.71
N LYS A 707 12.51 -1.60 12.43
CA LYS A 707 13.45 -0.90 11.54
C LYS A 707 12.86 -0.66 10.14
N ALA A 708 12.19 -1.68 9.58
CA ALA A 708 11.57 -1.55 8.25
C ALA A 708 10.43 -0.53 8.23
N PHE A 709 9.66 -0.41 9.31
CA PHE A 709 8.56 0.54 9.42
C PHE A 709 9.02 1.95 9.77
N ASP A 710 10.03 2.10 10.63
CA ASP A 710 10.58 3.40 11.05
C ASP A 710 10.94 4.29 9.86
N ILE A 711 11.50 3.70 8.80
CA ILE A 711 11.88 4.40 7.56
C ILE A 711 10.69 5.16 6.94
N TYR A 712 9.46 4.66 7.08
CA TYR A 712 8.27 5.20 6.41
C TYR A 712 7.20 5.73 7.38
N TYR A 713 7.49 5.72 8.68
CA TYR A 713 6.52 6.10 9.69
C TYR A 713 6.20 7.58 9.68
N LYS A 714 7.21 8.44 9.64
CA LYS A 714 7.07 9.89 9.58
C LYS A 714 7.40 10.41 8.18
N GLY A 715 8.63 10.64 7.86
CA GLY A 715 9.08 11.11 6.55
C GLY A 715 10.38 10.42 6.16
N THR A 716 10.58 10.19 4.88
CA THR A 716 11.78 9.55 4.34
C THR A 716 12.63 10.59 3.62
N LEU A 717 13.88 10.72 4.04
CA LEU A 717 14.89 11.59 3.45
C LEU A 717 15.94 10.75 2.72
N LEU A 718 16.54 11.28 1.67
CA LEU A 718 17.73 10.72 1.05
C LEU A 718 18.96 11.54 1.50
N SER A 719 19.94 10.86 2.08
CA SER A 719 21.11 11.49 2.69
C SER A 719 22.15 12.05 1.69
N GLY A 720 22.07 11.66 0.40
CA GLY A 720 23.02 12.11 -0.61
C GLY A 720 22.66 11.65 -2.02
N GLU A 721 23.43 12.09 -3.01
CA GLU A 721 23.33 11.68 -4.42
C GLU A 721 24.11 10.39 -4.65
N THR A 722 23.70 9.59 -5.64
CA THR A 722 24.40 8.38 -6.05
C THR A 722 25.69 8.75 -6.81
N ASP A 723 26.83 8.21 -6.37
CA ASP A 723 28.14 8.50 -6.94
C ASP A 723 28.30 7.94 -8.37
N ILE A 724 28.42 8.85 -9.34
CA ILE A 724 28.60 8.53 -10.77
C ILE A 724 29.97 7.92 -11.04
N ASN A 725 31.02 8.29 -10.26
CA ASN A 725 32.39 7.80 -10.48
C ASN A 725 32.52 6.28 -10.35
N LYS A 726 31.62 5.66 -9.62
CA LYS A 726 31.57 4.19 -9.50
C LYS A 726 31.27 3.45 -10.80
N LEU A 727 30.77 4.13 -11.85
CA LEU A 727 30.71 3.55 -13.19
C LEU A 727 32.09 3.40 -13.82
N ASN A 728 33.04 4.31 -13.52
CA ASN A 728 34.41 4.16 -13.93
C ASN A 728 35.04 2.92 -13.28
N ASP A 729 34.88 2.77 -11.94
CA ASP A 729 35.43 1.62 -11.20
C ASP A 729 34.91 0.30 -11.77
N LEU A 730 33.60 0.22 -12.07
CA LEU A 730 32.99 -0.98 -12.68
C LEU A 730 33.48 -1.21 -14.12
N THR A 731 33.75 -0.15 -14.88
CA THR A 731 34.26 -0.24 -16.25
C THR A 731 35.69 -0.79 -16.20
N ASP A 732 36.56 -0.24 -15.35
CA ASP A 732 37.92 -0.66 -15.17
C ASP A 732 38.02 -2.14 -14.74
N THR A 733 37.23 -2.53 -13.72
CA THR A 733 37.10 -3.93 -13.30
C THR A 733 36.69 -4.88 -14.42
N LEU A 734 35.75 -4.47 -15.26
CA LEU A 734 35.27 -5.30 -16.36
C LEU A 734 36.28 -5.42 -17.50
N GLU A 735 37.11 -4.40 -17.74
CA GLU A 735 38.15 -4.40 -18.76
C GLU A 735 39.33 -5.25 -18.35
N GLU A 736 39.65 -5.39 -17.08
CA GLU A 736 40.72 -6.26 -16.55
C GLU A 736 40.55 -7.73 -16.92
N PHE A 737 39.32 -8.19 -17.14
CA PHE A 737 39.07 -9.58 -17.58
C PHE A 737 39.36 -9.86 -19.07
N GLU A 738 39.63 -8.86 -19.87
CA GLU A 738 39.99 -8.96 -21.31
C GLU A 738 39.01 -9.81 -22.16
N ILE A 739 37.77 -9.97 -21.74
CA ILE A 739 36.71 -10.69 -22.46
C ILE A 739 36.38 -9.98 -23.76
N TYR A 740 36.39 -8.67 -23.75
CA TYR A 740 36.12 -7.78 -24.87
C TYR A 740 37.17 -6.66 -24.94
N ASN A 741 37.11 -5.87 -25.99
CA ASN A 741 37.84 -4.60 -26.12
C ASN A 741 36.95 -3.58 -26.83
N HIS A 742 37.39 -2.33 -26.92
CA HIS A 742 36.61 -1.23 -27.52
C HIS A 742 36.17 -1.56 -28.95
N LYS A 743 37.01 -2.20 -29.74
CA LYS A 743 36.66 -2.57 -31.12
C LYS A 743 35.55 -3.60 -31.19
N ILE A 744 35.56 -4.60 -30.34
CA ILE A 744 34.50 -5.62 -30.24
C ILE A 744 33.17 -4.99 -29.88
N ILE A 745 33.19 -4.02 -28.94
CA ILE A 745 31.98 -3.29 -28.54
C ILE A 745 31.44 -2.44 -29.70
N ASP A 746 32.32 -1.70 -30.40
CA ASP A 746 31.94 -0.87 -31.52
C ASP A 746 31.35 -1.69 -32.69
N ASP A 747 32.03 -2.79 -33.04
CA ASP A 747 31.60 -3.69 -34.09
C ASP A 747 30.21 -4.30 -33.76
N PHE A 748 30.06 -4.77 -32.52
CA PHE A 748 28.79 -5.32 -32.04
C PHE A 748 27.65 -4.29 -32.11
N VAL A 749 27.85 -3.09 -31.52
CA VAL A 749 26.83 -2.04 -31.46
C VAL A 749 26.47 -1.55 -32.87
N THR A 750 27.46 -1.48 -33.77
CA THR A 750 27.25 -1.14 -35.16
C THR A 750 26.32 -2.12 -35.86
N LEU A 751 26.58 -3.41 -35.77
CA LEU A 751 25.75 -4.46 -36.38
C LEU A 751 24.36 -4.50 -35.71
N PHE A 752 24.29 -4.32 -34.39
CA PHE A 752 23.06 -4.36 -33.62
C PHE A 752 22.10 -3.20 -33.98
N LEU A 753 22.63 -1.98 -34.12
CA LEU A 753 21.82 -0.79 -34.43
C LEU A 753 21.44 -0.71 -35.91
N ASN A 754 22.21 -1.31 -36.80
CA ASN A 754 21.88 -1.38 -38.24
C ASN A 754 20.93 -2.49 -38.60
N GLY A 755 20.52 -3.34 -37.63
CA GLY A 755 19.59 -4.43 -37.84
C GLY A 755 20.14 -5.55 -38.71
N ASN A 756 21.47 -5.80 -38.64
CA ASN A 756 22.14 -6.88 -39.33
C ASN A 756 21.59 -8.26 -38.93
N SER A 757 22.00 -9.28 -39.69
CA SER A 757 21.53 -10.64 -39.43
C SER A 757 21.91 -11.12 -38.02
N ARG A 758 21.05 -11.93 -37.43
CA ARG A 758 21.27 -12.49 -36.09
C ARG A 758 22.58 -13.28 -36.01
N GLU A 759 22.95 -13.96 -37.09
CA GLU A 759 24.18 -14.78 -37.18
C GLU A 759 25.44 -13.93 -37.02
N GLU A 760 25.50 -12.75 -37.67
CA GLU A 760 26.66 -11.82 -37.57
C GLU A 760 26.80 -11.26 -36.14
N ILE A 761 25.70 -10.91 -35.51
CA ILE A 761 25.66 -10.39 -34.15
C ILE A 761 26.06 -11.47 -33.14
N GLU A 762 25.54 -12.69 -33.30
CA GLU A 762 25.83 -13.82 -32.40
C GLU A 762 27.30 -14.24 -32.43
N ASN A 763 27.96 -14.20 -33.58
CA ASN A 763 29.40 -14.52 -33.69
C ASN A 763 30.27 -13.67 -32.77
N ILE A 764 29.97 -12.39 -32.64
CA ILE A 764 30.73 -11.50 -31.76
C ILE A 764 30.49 -11.86 -30.28
N ILE A 765 29.24 -12.08 -29.89
CA ILE A 765 28.86 -12.46 -28.53
C ILE A 765 29.47 -13.84 -28.18
N ASP A 766 29.39 -14.82 -29.08
CA ASP A 766 29.90 -16.16 -28.82
C ASP A 766 31.44 -16.19 -28.64
N THR A 767 32.16 -15.27 -29.28
CA THR A 767 33.58 -15.07 -29.00
C THR A 767 33.83 -14.62 -27.57
N ALA A 768 33.05 -13.66 -27.08
CA ALA A 768 33.13 -13.19 -25.68
C ALA A 768 32.72 -14.30 -24.69
N VAL A 769 31.68 -15.07 -25.03
CA VAL A 769 31.21 -16.22 -24.21
C VAL A 769 32.29 -17.31 -24.16
N SER A 770 33.03 -17.56 -25.25
CA SER A 770 34.10 -18.55 -25.26
C SER A 770 35.22 -18.16 -24.31
N LYS A 771 35.67 -16.89 -24.36
CA LYS A 771 36.68 -16.38 -23.42
C LYS A 771 36.20 -16.47 -21.96
N PHE A 772 34.94 -16.11 -21.70
CA PHE A 772 34.35 -16.26 -20.37
C PHE A 772 34.38 -17.70 -19.84
N LYS A 773 34.17 -18.70 -20.70
CA LYS A 773 34.24 -20.12 -20.32
C LYS A 773 35.64 -20.59 -19.97
N GLU A 774 36.66 -19.95 -20.52
CA GLU A 774 38.09 -20.27 -20.28
C GLU A 774 38.61 -19.70 -18.95
N MET A 775 37.90 -18.75 -18.35
CA MET A 775 38.25 -18.13 -17.08
C MET A 775 38.08 -19.09 -15.89
N GLU A 776 38.84 -18.85 -14.82
CA GLU A 776 38.62 -19.53 -13.54
C GLU A 776 37.24 -19.25 -12.98
N LEU A 777 36.73 -20.12 -12.11
CA LEU A 777 35.36 -20.02 -11.58
C LEU A 777 35.11 -18.69 -10.86
N ASP A 778 36.10 -18.25 -10.10
CA ASP A 778 36.00 -17.02 -9.30
C ASP A 778 35.92 -15.80 -10.21
N ASP A 779 36.75 -15.72 -11.23
CA ASP A 779 36.75 -14.64 -12.22
C ASP A 779 35.40 -14.59 -13.00
N ARG A 780 34.84 -15.78 -13.33
CA ARG A 780 33.48 -15.85 -13.97
C ARG A 780 32.37 -15.28 -13.08
N ILE A 781 32.44 -15.56 -11.78
CA ILE A 781 31.46 -15.05 -10.81
C ILE A 781 31.58 -13.53 -10.72
N GLU A 782 32.79 -13.03 -10.59
CA GLU A 782 33.09 -11.61 -10.42
C GLU A 782 32.72 -10.82 -11.68
N PHE A 783 33.16 -11.26 -12.86
CA PHE A 783 32.77 -10.63 -14.13
C PHE A 783 31.24 -10.55 -14.30
N LYS A 784 30.55 -11.66 -14.08
CA LYS A 784 29.09 -11.73 -14.25
C LYS A 784 28.34 -10.83 -13.25
N SER A 785 28.86 -10.70 -12.04
CA SER A 785 28.33 -9.81 -11.03
C SER A 785 28.55 -8.33 -11.38
N SER A 786 29.78 -7.99 -11.75
CA SER A 786 30.20 -6.64 -12.16
C SER A 786 29.45 -6.18 -13.42
N ALA A 787 29.32 -7.05 -14.42
CA ALA A 787 28.56 -6.77 -15.64
C ALA A 787 27.06 -6.48 -15.35
N LYS A 788 26.42 -7.25 -14.48
CA LYS A 788 25.05 -6.98 -14.04
C LYS A 788 24.94 -5.69 -13.21
N SER A 789 25.94 -5.43 -12.36
CA SER A 789 26.00 -4.20 -11.55
C SER A 789 26.15 -2.98 -12.45
N PHE A 790 27.04 -3.02 -13.45
CA PHE A 790 27.21 -1.95 -14.43
C PHE A 790 25.89 -1.66 -15.17
N VAL A 791 25.30 -2.65 -15.80
CA VAL A 791 24.03 -2.51 -16.55
C VAL A 791 22.92 -1.90 -15.68
N ARG A 792 22.79 -2.36 -14.45
CA ARG A 792 21.76 -1.87 -13.51
C ARG A 792 22.04 -0.42 -13.09
N THR A 793 23.28 -0.09 -12.80
CA THR A 793 23.70 1.23 -12.32
C THR A 793 23.65 2.25 -13.45
N TYR A 794 24.18 1.91 -14.63
CA TYR A 794 24.14 2.78 -15.78
C TYR A 794 22.70 3.09 -16.23
N ASN A 795 21.83 2.09 -16.34
CA ASN A 795 20.43 2.30 -16.69
C ASN A 795 19.67 3.20 -15.71
N TYR A 796 20.15 3.33 -14.48
CA TYR A 796 19.61 4.27 -13.51
C TYR A 796 20.24 5.65 -13.64
N LEU A 797 21.56 5.74 -13.60
CA LEU A 797 22.28 7.02 -13.65
C LEU A 797 22.09 7.76 -14.97
N SER A 798 21.95 7.03 -16.10
CA SER A 798 21.66 7.66 -17.41
C SER A 798 20.39 8.50 -17.46
N MET A 799 19.46 8.33 -16.52
CA MET A 799 18.27 9.19 -16.37
C MET A 799 18.55 10.51 -15.66
N LEU A 800 19.64 10.57 -14.90
CA LEU A 800 20.01 11.71 -14.03
C LEU A 800 21.15 12.53 -14.61
N MET A 801 22.05 11.89 -15.36
CA MET A 801 23.25 12.51 -15.92
C MET A 801 22.90 13.59 -16.96
N GLU A 802 23.49 14.77 -16.80
CA GLU A 802 23.39 15.85 -17.78
C GLU A 802 24.27 15.56 -18.99
N ASP A 803 25.46 15.04 -18.78
CA ASP A 803 26.42 14.71 -19.83
C ASP A 803 26.24 13.27 -20.32
N SER A 804 26.44 13.08 -21.63
CA SER A 804 26.31 11.79 -22.29
C SER A 804 27.68 11.14 -22.45
N ASN A 805 27.84 9.92 -21.92
CA ASN A 805 29.01 9.09 -22.18
C ASN A 805 28.63 7.99 -23.19
N THR A 806 29.07 8.17 -24.43
CA THR A 806 28.75 7.27 -25.55
C THR A 806 29.36 5.88 -25.37
N TYR A 807 30.53 5.79 -24.77
CA TYR A 807 31.19 4.50 -24.48
C TYR A 807 30.38 3.68 -23.46
N TRP A 808 29.93 4.28 -22.38
CA TRP A 808 29.10 3.57 -21.39
C TRP A 808 27.77 3.09 -21.99
N GLU A 809 27.18 3.85 -22.92
CA GLU A 809 25.97 3.39 -23.62
C GLU A 809 26.27 2.17 -24.49
N LYS A 810 27.35 2.22 -25.29
CA LYS A 810 27.79 1.09 -26.11
C LYS A 810 28.06 -0.15 -25.24
N LEU A 811 28.79 0.04 -24.15
CA LEU A 811 29.10 -1.02 -23.18
C LEU A 811 27.83 -1.59 -22.55
N ASN A 812 26.87 -0.74 -22.19
CA ASN A 812 25.58 -1.19 -21.65
C ASN A 812 24.78 -2.03 -22.64
N ILE A 813 24.74 -1.65 -23.92
CA ILE A 813 24.09 -2.40 -24.99
C ILE A 813 24.79 -3.77 -25.14
N PHE A 814 26.11 -3.79 -25.21
CA PHE A 814 26.91 -5.01 -25.33
C PHE A 814 26.72 -5.94 -24.13
N LEU A 815 26.92 -5.46 -22.90
CA LEU A 815 26.79 -6.25 -21.67
C LEU A 815 25.38 -6.77 -21.44
N THR A 816 24.36 -6.01 -21.83
CA THR A 816 22.95 -6.47 -21.72
C THR A 816 22.72 -7.72 -22.56
N ASN A 817 23.26 -7.75 -23.78
CA ASN A 817 23.15 -8.91 -24.67
C ASN A 817 24.08 -10.05 -24.24
N LEU A 818 25.32 -9.77 -23.86
CA LEU A 818 26.28 -10.76 -23.36
C LEU A 818 25.74 -11.47 -22.11
N ASN A 819 25.24 -10.75 -21.11
CA ASN A 819 24.69 -11.32 -19.87
C ASN A 819 23.58 -12.33 -20.12
N SER A 820 22.78 -12.16 -21.18
CA SER A 820 21.70 -13.09 -21.55
C SER A 820 22.22 -14.42 -22.09
N LYS A 821 23.46 -14.44 -22.63
CA LYS A 821 24.11 -15.58 -23.25
C LYS A 821 25.15 -16.28 -22.36
N LEU A 822 25.61 -15.61 -21.31
CA LEU A 822 26.55 -16.22 -20.37
C LEU A 822 25.96 -17.44 -19.70
N PRO A 823 26.69 -18.58 -19.63
CA PRO A 823 26.21 -19.80 -18.99
C PRO A 823 25.88 -19.56 -17.52
N LYS A 824 24.94 -20.32 -17.02
CA LYS A 824 24.69 -20.36 -15.57
C LYS A 824 25.94 -20.95 -14.91
N ILE A 825 26.42 -20.26 -13.88
CA ILE A 825 27.46 -20.80 -13.04
C ILE A 825 26.77 -21.76 -12.08
N GLU A 826 27.01 -23.06 -12.25
CA GLU A 826 26.49 -24.08 -11.35
C GLU A 826 27.33 -24.04 -10.07
N SER A 827 26.73 -23.66 -8.97
CA SER A 827 27.29 -23.96 -7.67
C SER A 827 27.02 -25.43 -7.37
N GLU A 828 28.00 -26.16 -6.89
CA GLU A 828 27.79 -27.53 -6.41
C GLU A 828 26.62 -27.54 -5.43
N ASP A 829 25.54 -28.24 -5.81
CA ASP A 829 24.35 -28.40 -4.98
C ASP A 829 24.49 -29.71 -4.19
N PHE A 830 25.07 -29.58 -3.01
CA PHE A 830 25.19 -30.71 -2.06
C PHE A 830 23.96 -30.85 -1.13
N SER A 831 22.84 -30.15 -1.46
CA SER A 831 21.63 -30.19 -0.63
C SER A 831 21.08 -31.61 -0.47
N HIS A 832 21.16 -32.44 -1.53
CA HIS A 832 20.65 -33.81 -1.48
C HIS A 832 21.51 -34.68 -0.54
N GLU A 833 22.83 -34.55 -0.57
CA GLU A 833 23.74 -35.25 0.32
C GLU A 833 23.53 -34.81 1.77
N LEU A 834 23.52 -33.50 2.01
CA LEU A 834 23.27 -32.94 3.35
C LEU A 834 21.93 -33.40 3.92
N TYR A 835 20.87 -33.40 3.11
CA TYR A 835 19.52 -33.82 3.57
C TYR A 835 19.38 -35.31 3.80
N SER A 836 20.16 -36.14 3.11
CA SER A 836 20.21 -37.59 3.38
C SER A 836 20.90 -37.95 4.69
N ASP A 837 21.81 -37.09 5.14
CA ASP A 837 22.68 -37.29 6.29
C ASP A 837 22.11 -36.72 7.60
N ILE A 838 20.91 -36.12 7.56
CA ILE A 838 20.24 -35.48 8.70
C ILE A 838 18.78 -35.89 8.82
N ASP A 839 18.26 -35.86 10.04
CA ASP A 839 16.81 -35.97 10.30
C ASP A 839 16.35 -34.99 11.39
N LEU A 840 15.05 -34.64 11.33
CA LEU A 840 14.41 -33.77 12.34
C LEU A 840 13.88 -34.64 13.50
N GLU A 841 14.60 -34.68 14.59
CA GLU A 841 14.21 -35.47 15.78
C GLU A 841 13.02 -34.82 16.54
N SER A 842 13.03 -33.49 16.66
CA SER A 842 11.97 -32.76 17.38
C SER A 842 11.76 -31.35 16.85
N TYR A 843 10.51 -30.88 16.93
CA TYR A 843 10.13 -29.52 16.59
C TYR A 843 9.06 -29.00 17.54
N ARG A 844 9.20 -27.77 18.03
CA ARG A 844 8.23 -27.11 18.89
C ARG A 844 8.12 -25.63 18.58
N LEU A 845 6.91 -25.10 18.58
CA LEU A 845 6.63 -23.67 18.51
C LEU A 845 6.35 -23.11 19.91
N GLN A 846 6.93 -21.95 20.18
CA GLN A 846 6.65 -21.20 21.41
C GLN A 846 6.49 -19.71 21.07
N VAL A 847 5.54 -19.04 21.74
CA VAL A 847 5.46 -17.57 21.68
C VAL A 847 6.76 -17.02 22.25
N ARG A 848 7.50 -16.29 21.43
CA ARG A 848 8.71 -15.59 21.84
C ARG A 848 8.35 -14.28 22.54
N GLU A 849 7.50 -13.52 21.89
CA GLU A 849 7.12 -12.18 22.33
C GLU A 849 5.73 -11.84 21.81
N SER A 850 4.91 -11.22 22.65
CA SER A 850 3.66 -10.57 22.25
C SER A 850 3.74 -9.13 22.71
N THR A 851 3.91 -8.20 21.77
CA THR A 851 4.27 -6.81 22.06
C THR A 851 3.54 -5.83 21.17
N SER A 852 3.51 -4.59 21.62
CA SER A 852 3.27 -3.44 20.75
C SER A 852 4.62 -2.89 20.32
N ILE A 853 4.90 -2.90 19.03
CA ILE A 853 6.11 -2.31 18.47
C ILE A 853 5.91 -0.79 18.39
N TYR A 854 6.74 -0.03 19.08
CA TYR A 854 6.75 1.43 19.05
C TYR A 854 7.81 1.93 18.08
N LEU A 855 7.42 2.85 17.21
CA LEU A 855 8.28 3.44 16.20
C LEU A 855 8.86 4.77 16.66
N THR A 856 10.03 5.13 16.11
CA THR A 856 10.68 6.40 16.42
C THR A 856 9.92 7.59 15.84
N ASN A 857 10.08 8.77 16.45
CA ASN A 857 9.32 9.96 16.07
C ASN A 857 10.14 10.92 15.19
N ASP A 858 11.19 10.38 14.55
CA ASP A 858 12.10 11.15 13.71
C ASP A 858 11.93 10.79 12.23
N ASN A 859 12.35 11.68 11.34
CA ASN A 859 12.45 11.37 9.93
C ASN A 859 13.61 10.40 9.72
N ALA A 860 13.37 9.34 8.96
CA ALA A 860 14.41 8.36 8.63
C ALA A 860 15.21 8.79 7.40
N GLU A 861 16.51 8.53 7.42
CA GLU A 861 17.40 8.77 6.30
C GLU A 861 17.74 7.48 5.57
N LEU A 862 17.64 7.51 4.25
CA LEU A 862 18.11 6.47 3.35
C LEU A 862 19.46 6.88 2.76
N ASN A 863 20.39 5.96 2.73
CA ASN A 863 21.65 6.17 1.99
C ASN A 863 21.41 6.17 0.48
N PRO A 864 22.29 6.82 -0.33
CA PRO A 864 22.31 6.72 -1.77
C PRO A 864 22.33 5.26 -2.24
N VAL A 865 22.05 5.03 -3.52
CA VAL A 865 22.06 3.66 -4.08
C VAL A 865 23.44 3.05 -3.90
N PRO A 866 23.60 1.93 -3.15
CA PRO A 866 24.89 1.29 -3.02
C PRO A 866 25.30 0.71 -4.38
N VAL A 867 26.41 1.15 -4.90
CA VAL A 867 27.06 0.56 -6.06
C VAL A 867 28.12 -0.42 -5.53
N GLN A 868 27.84 -1.72 -5.68
CA GLN A 868 28.79 -2.75 -5.25
C GLN A 868 29.95 -2.82 -6.25
N THR A 869 31.10 -2.38 -5.82
CA THR A 869 32.37 -2.49 -6.54
C THR A 869 33.18 -3.69 -6.05
N ASP A 870 33.05 -4.08 -4.77
CA ASP A 870 33.71 -5.23 -4.18
C ASP A 870 32.75 -6.41 -4.07
N VAL A 871 32.86 -7.36 -4.96
CA VAL A 871 32.23 -8.68 -4.84
C VAL A 871 33.26 -9.65 -4.33
N GLY A 872 33.63 -9.51 -3.05
CA GLY A 872 34.43 -10.52 -2.38
C GLY A 872 33.71 -11.86 -2.40
N ILE A 873 34.31 -12.86 -3.03
CA ILE A 873 33.79 -14.23 -3.03
C ILE A 873 33.99 -14.77 -1.62
N PRO A 874 32.94 -15.23 -0.93
CA PRO A 874 33.16 -15.94 0.33
C PRO A 874 33.90 -17.22 0.03
N VAL A 875 35.16 -17.30 0.46
CA VAL A 875 35.92 -18.57 0.44
C VAL A 875 35.09 -19.60 1.20
N PRO A 876 34.84 -20.79 0.65
CA PRO A 876 34.10 -21.85 1.33
C PRO A 876 34.82 -22.23 2.62
N GLU A 877 34.16 -22.07 3.75
CA GLU A 877 34.66 -22.50 5.04
C GLU A 877 34.14 -23.91 5.28
N LEU A 878 34.92 -24.91 4.89
CA LEU A 878 34.55 -26.32 5.08
C LEU A 878 34.67 -26.69 6.57
N ASP A 879 33.66 -27.38 7.11
CA ASP A 879 33.63 -27.90 8.45
C ASP A 879 32.86 -29.22 8.48
N LYS A 880 33.11 -30.02 9.51
CA LYS A 880 32.45 -31.30 9.70
C LYS A 880 30.97 -31.13 10.02
N LEU A 881 30.15 -32.04 9.53
CA LEU A 881 28.70 -32.00 9.73
C LEU A 881 28.31 -31.92 11.22
N SER A 882 29.04 -32.65 12.07
CA SER A 882 28.84 -32.59 13.53
C SER A 882 29.07 -31.19 14.12
N ASN A 883 30.11 -30.50 13.68
CA ASN A 883 30.41 -29.14 14.10
C ASN A 883 29.38 -28.15 13.58
N ILE A 884 28.98 -28.29 12.31
CA ILE A 884 27.96 -27.46 11.67
C ILE A 884 26.62 -27.61 12.41
N LEU A 885 26.20 -28.83 12.76
CA LEU A 885 24.99 -29.10 13.53
C LEU A 885 25.07 -28.50 14.94
N ASN A 886 26.21 -28.61 15.62
CA ASN A 886 26.41 -28.02 16.94
C ASN A 886 26.35 -26.50 16.94
N GLU A 887 26.97 -25.83 15.98
CA GLU A 887 26.84 -24.38 15.81
C GLU A 887 25.45 -23.96 15.42
N PHE A 888 24.80 -24.72 14.55
CA PHE A 888 23.43 -24.47 14.15
C PHE A 888 22.47 -24.55 15.33
N HIS A 889 22.65 -25.55 16.22
CA HIS A 889 21.87 -25.65 17.46
C HIS A 889 22.18 -24.50 18.43
N LYS A 890 23.42 -24.01 18.54
CA LYS A 890 23.75 -22.82 19.34
C LYS A 890 23.09 -21.55 18.82
N LEU A 891 23.02 -21.40 17.52
CA LEU A 891 22.42 -20.21 16.88
C LEU A 891 20.88 -20.25 16.86
N TRP A 892 20.29 -21.45 16.74
CA TRP A 892 18.86 -21.64 16.44
C TRP A 892 18.16 -22.66 17.36
N GLY A 893 18.92 -23.41 18.15
CA GLY A 893 18.40 -24.36 19.14
C GLY A 893 18.52 -23.82 20.58
N SER A 894 17.70 -24.29 21.50
CA SER A 894 17.53 -23.62 22.79
C SER A 894 17.89 -24.44 24.03
N ILE A 895 18.48 -25.59 23.88
CA ILE A 895 18.83 -26.41 25.05
C ILE A 895 20.29 -26.87 24.91
N GLU A 896 21.17 -26.32 25.77
CA GLU A 896 22.55 -26.83 25.93
C GLU A 896 22.49 -27.98 26.94
N PHE A 897 22.91 -29.20 26.54
CA PHE A 897 23.20 -30.33 27.39
C PHE A 897 24.67 -30.66 27.31
N THR A 898 25.33 -30.85 28.42
CA THR A 898 26.76 -31.12 28.53
C THR A 898 27.16 -32.57 28.22
N ASP A 899 26.17 -33.49 28.06
CA ASP A 899 26.40 -34.94 27.79
C ASP A 899 25.27 -35.46 26.86
N GLU A 900 25.29 -35.03 25.59
CA GLU A 900 24.18 -35.23 24.64
C GLU A 900 23.85 -36.70 24.34
N ASP A 901 24.88 -37.55 24.17
CA ASP A 901 24.69 -38.98 23.84
C ASP A 901 23.98 -39.74 24.99
N ARG A 902 24.25 -39.34 26.23
CA ARG A 902 23.65 -39.96 27.41
C ARG A 902 22.20 -39.56 27.59
N ILE A 903 21.87 -38.31 27.32
CA ILE A 903 20.50 -37.83 27.45
C ILE A 903 19.60 -38.41 26.34
N ILE A 904 20.13 -38.57 25.12
CA ILE A 904 19.38 -39.21 24.02
C ILE A 904 19.12 -40.67 24.33
N ALA A 905 20.13 -41.40 24.85
CA ALA A 905 19.96 -42.78 25.27
C ALA A 905 18.92 -42.91 26.39
N ASP A 906 18.95 -42.01 27.37
CA ASP A 906 17.96 -41.98 28.45
C ASP A 906 16.54 -41.64 27.96
N ILE A 907 16.35 -40.71 27.01
CA ILE A 907 15.05 -40.39 26.42
C ILE A 907 14.50 -41.59 25.63
N LYS A 908 15.33 -42.30 24.87
CA LYS A 908 14.92 -43.51 24.15
C LYS A 908 14.51 -44.61 25.13
N ALA A 909 15.31 -44.82 26.19
CA ALA A 909 14.97 -45.78 27.22
C ALA A 909 13.67 -45.45 27.98
N ILE A 910 13.44 -44.15 28.27
CA ILE A 910 12.19 -43.68 28.89
C ILE A 910 11.02 -43.91 27.94
N ASN A 911 11.14 -43.66 26.66
CA ASN A 911 10.08 -43.90 25.68
C ASN A 911 9.70 -45.40 25.60
N GLU A 912 10.69 -46.30 25.58
CA GLU A 912 10.46 -47.73 25.59
C GLU A 912 9.81 -48.24 26.93
N GLU A 913 10.20 -47.65 28.05
CA GLU A 913 9.63 -48.02 29.34
C GLU A 913 8.20 -47.47 29.50
N VAL A 914 7.92 -46.28 29.01
CA VAL A 914 6.57 -45.70 28.96
C VAL A 914 5.63 -46.61 28.16
N GLN A 915 6.07 -47.10 27.00
CA GLN A 915 5.25 -48.02 26.17
C GLN A 915 4.95 -49.36 26.86
N LYS A 916 5.81 -49.80 27.79
CA LYS A 916 5.62 -51.01 28.55
C LYS A 916 4.81 -50.80 29.84
N ASN A 917 4.58 -49.58 30.26
CA ASN A 917 3.91 -49.20 31.51
C ASN A 917 2.41 -49.52 31.46
N GLU A 918 1.94 -50.35 32.42
CA GLU A 918 0.55 -50.78 32.44
C GLU A 918 -0.44 -49.65 32.79
N ALA A 919 -0.04 -48.67 33.58
CA ALA A 919 -0.91 -47.56 33.92
C ALA A 919 -1.16 -46.68 32.69
N TYR A 920 -0.13 -46.40 31.90
CA TYR A 920 -0.27 -45.65 30.67
C TYR A 920 -1.05 -46.42 29.58
N LYS A 921 -0.79 -47.72 29.40
CA LYS A 921 -1.59 -48.60 28.52
C LYS A 921 -3.08 -48.57 28.88
N ASN A 922 -3.41 -48.66 30.16
CA ASN A 922 -4.80 -48.58 30.60
C ASN A 922 -5.41 -47.20 30.37
N ALA A 923 -4.64 -46.13 30.55
CA ALA A 923 -5.09 -44.78 30.28
C ALA A 923 -5.37 -44.57 28.79
N VAL A 924 -4.50 -45.05 27.90
CA VAL A 924 -4.70 -44.99 26.45
C VAL A 924 -5.93 -45.77 26.00
N LYS A 925 -6.18 -46.95 26.63
CA LYS A 925 -7.29 -47.82 26.27
C LYS A 925 -8.66 -47.39 26.78
N TYR A 926 -8.73 -46.84 27.99
CA TYR A 926 -9.98 -46.62 28.70
C TYR A 926 -10.28 -45.17 29.07
N SER A 927 -9.38 -44.22 28.77
CA SER A 927 -9.54 -42.79 29.08
C SER A 927 -9.54 -41.91 27.82
N ASP A 928 -9.86 -40.62 27.99
CA ASP A 928 -9.71 -39.62 26.94
C ASP A 928 -8.22 -39.23 26.77
N GLU A 929 -7.94 -38.53 25.71
CA GLU A 929 -6.61 -38.09 25.31
C GLU A 929 -5.93 -37.24 26.39
N GLN A 930 -6.66 -36.34 27.06
CA GLN A 930 -6.11 -35.48 28.11
C GLN A 930 -5.70 -36.28 29.34
N ASN A 931 -6.53 -37.21 29.81
CA ASN A 931 -6.21 -38.08 30.94
C ASN A 931 -5.05 -39.02 30.61
N ALA A 932 -4.95 -39.52 29.36
CA ALA A 932 -3.82 -40.34 28.94
C ALA A 932 -2.52 -39.52 28.92
N LYS A 933 -2.61 -38.24 28.54
CA LYS A 933 -1.48 -37.29 28.53
C LYS A 933 -1.02 -36.94 29.95
N ASP A 934 -1.93 -36.77 30.87
CA ASP A 934 -1.61 -36.52 32.28
C ASP A 934 -0.95 -37.75 32.92
N GLU A 935 -1.40 -38.96 32.59
CA GLU A 935 -0.81 -40.19 33.07
C GLU A 935 0.60 -40.44 32.51
N VAL A 936 0.83 -40.19 31.23
CA VAL A 936 2.18 -40.29 30.68
C VAL A 936 3.13 -39.28 31.33
N ALA A 937 2.65 -38.07 31.65
CA ALA A 937 3.45 -37.08 32.36
C ALA A 937 3.87 -37.54 33.75
N ARG A 938 2.98 -38.27 34.45
CA ARG A 938 3.25 -38.90 35.75
C ARG A 938 4.30 -40.02 35.64
N VAL A 939 4.10 -40.90 34.67
CA VAL A 939 5.01 -42.05 34.42
C VAL A 939 6.42 -41.54 34.06
N ILE A 940 6.53 -40.54 33.17
CA ILE A 940 7.82 -39.93 32.84
C ILE A 940 8.48 -39.32 34.08
N GLY A 941 7.73 -38.63 34.93
CA GLY A 941 8.23 -38.08 36.19
C GLY A 941 8.79 -39.12 37.13
N ASP A 942 8.12 -40.25 37.26
CA ASP A 942 8.58 -41.38 38.09
C ASP A 942 9.86 -42.02 37.53
N LEU A 943 9.94 -42.21 36.18
CA LEU A 943 11.11 -42.79 35.51
C LEU A 943 12.33 -41.90 35.59
N ILE A 944 12.15 -40.56 35.43
CA ILE A 944 13.24 -39.60 35.59
C ILE A 944 13.72 -39.54 37.07
N SER A 945 12.80 -39.63 38.03
CA SER A 945 13.15 -39.64 39.45
C SER A 945 13.97 -40.86 39.84
N GLN A 946 13.73 -42.00 39.22
CA GLN A 946 14.54 -43.23 39.40
C GLN A 946 15.95 -43.08 38.81
N ARG A 947 16.15 -42.21 37.84
CA ARG A 947 17.43 -41.96 37.16
C ARG A 947 18.22 -40.78 37.73
N VAL A 948 17.81 -40.21 38.88
CA VAL A 948 18.44 -39.04 39.51
C VAL A 948 19.95 -39.21 39.74
N THR A 949 20.38 -40.42 40.12
CA THR A 949 21.79 -40.74 40.39
C THR A 949 22.60 -40.94 39.11
N SER A 950 21.99 -41.30 37.99
CA SER A 950 22.65 -41.56 36.72
C SER A 950 22.66 -40.35 35.78
N ASN A 951 21.66 -39.46 35.87
CA ASN A 951 21.56 -38.25 35.05
C ASN A 951 20.94 -37.11 35.87
N VAL A 952 21.78 -36.40 36.62
CA VAL A 952 21.39 -35.30 37.51
C VAL A 952 20.88 -34.12 36.67
N GLU A 953 21.44 -33.88 35.48
CA GLU A 953 21.06 -32.75 34.63
C GLU A 953 19.66 -32.91 34.06
N MET A 954 19.30 -34.09 33.57
CA MET A 954 17.97 -34.41 33.09
C MET A 954 16.92 -34.31 34.20
N TYR A 955 17.25 -34.77 35.40
CA TYR A 955 16.38 -34.62 36.58
C TYR A 955 16.16 -33.15 36.96
N GLN A 956 17.21 -32.32 36.93
CA GLN A 956 17.12 -30.88 37.21
C GLN A 956 16.35 -30.14 36.12
N ALA A 957 16.55 -30.50 34.86
CA ALA A 957 15.80 -29.92 33.72
C ALA A 957 14.29 -30.26 33.80
N PHE A 958 13.93 -31.45 34.27
CA PHE A 958 12.53 -31.87 34.38
C PHE A 958 11.83 -31.36 35.64
N ASN A 959 12.51 -31.34 36.80
CA ASN A 959 11.94 -31.06 38.13
C ASN A 959 12.40 -29.74 38.75
N GLY A 960 13.26 -28.95 38.10
CA GLY A 960 13.85 -27.73 38.65
C GLY A 960 12.85 -26.62 38.98
N ASN A 961 13.22 -25.73 39.87
CA ASN A 961 12.38 -24.73 40.51
C ASN A 961 11.63 -23.81 39.52
N LYS A 962 10.36 -23.51 39.82
CA LYS A 962 9.36 -22.66 39.11
C LYS A 962 9.81 -21.23 38.71
N LYS A 963 11.06 -20.86 38.94
CA LYS A 963 11.60 -19.54 38.60
C LYS A 963 12.30 -19.45 37.22
N ASN A 964 12.59 -20.58 36.55
CA ASN A 964 13.16 -20.60 35.21
C ASN A 964 12.15 -21.18 34.21
N ASN A 965 11.70 -20.36 33.28
CA ASN A 965 10.80 -20.74 32.17
C ASN A 965 11.34 -21.92 31.32
N LEU A 966 12.65 -22.13 31.28
CA LEU A 966 13.34 -23.23 30.58
C LEU A 966 12.98 -24.63 31.12
N ASN A 967 12.86 -24.79 32.44
CA ASN A 967 12.57 -26.10 33.05
C ASN A 967 11.13 -26.55 32.82
N GLN A 968 10.19 -25.62 32.80
CA GLN A 968 8.79 -25.91 32.50
C GLN A 968 8.58 -26.26 31.02
N SER A 969 9.45 -25.72 30.16
CA SER A 969 9.48 -26.01 28.74
C SER A 969 10.00 -27.41 28.43
N PHE A 970 11.07 -27.88 29.11
CA PHE A 970 11.61 -29.20 28.90
C PHE A 970 10.65 -30.29 29.37
N LYS A 971 10.04 -30.14 30.53
CA LYS A 971 9.03 -31.06 31.03
C LYS A 971 7.86 -31.22 30.07
N SER A 972 7.29 -30.13 29.64
CA SER A 972 6.16 -30.14 28.70
C SER A 972 6.55 -30.75 27.34
N TRP A 973 7.74 -30.41 26.85
CA TRP A 973 8.25 -30.95 25.59
C TRP A 973 8.45 -32.48 25.66
N LEU A 974 9.08 -32.99 26.69
CA LEU A 974 9.35 -34.43 26.85
C LEU A 974 8.04 -35.23 26.95
N VAL A 975 7.06 -34.70 27.68
CA VAL A 975 5.74 -35.32 27.81
C VAL A 975 5.03 -35.32 26.43
N ASP A 976 5.04 -34.22 25.74
CA ASP A 976 4.40 -34.11 24.42
C ASP A 976 5.08 -35.02 23.39
N PHE A 977 6.42 -35.10 23.41
CA PHE A 977 7.19 -35.93 22.50
C PHE A 977 6.87 -37.42 22.70
N ILE A 978 6.92 -37.92 23.92
CA ILE A 978 6.62 -39.32 24.23
C ILE A 978 5.15 -39.64 23.99
N PHE A 979 4.24 -38.75 24.36
CA PHE A 979 2.83 -38.93 24.14
C PHE A 979 2.49 -39.08 22.65
N ASN A 980 2.95 -38.12 21.83
CA ASN A 980 2.68 -38.15 20.39
C ASN A 980 3.33 -39.34 19.66
N SER A 981 4.49 -39.80 20.13
CA SER A 981 5.16 -40.96 19.55
C SER A 981 4.54 -42.32 19.94
N THR A 982 3.70 -42.37 20.98
CA THR A 982 3.22 -43.64 21.54
C THR A 982 1.69 -43.76 21.51
N TYR A 983 0.94 -42.69 21.64
CA TYR A 983 -0.51 -42.72 21.87
C TYR A 983 -1.30 -43.34 20.71
N ASP A 984 -1.07 -42.87 19.48
CA ASP A 984 -1.83 -43.38 18.32
C ASP A 984 -1.52 -44.85 17.98
N SER A 985 -0.23 -45.23 18.05
CA SER A 985 0.18 -46.61 17.82
C SER A 985 -0.41 -47.57 18.87
N MET A 986 -0.34 -47.18 20.14
CA MET A 986 -0.88 -48.00 21.26
C MET A 986 -2.41 -48.05 21.24
N ARG A 987 -3.09 -46.97 20.80
CA ARG A 987 -4.54 -46.94 20.69
C ARG A 987 -5.04 -47.81 19.52
N GLN A 988 -4.31 -47.88 18.42
CA GLN A 988 -4.59 -48.77 17.32
C GLN A 988 -4.39 -50.25 17.71
N GLU A 989 -3.31 -50.57 18.42
CA GLU A 989 -3.07 -51.93 18.95
C GLU A 989 -4.10 -52.37 20.01
N SER A 990 -4.71 -51.41 20.72
CA SER A 990 -5.73 -51.71 21.72
C SER A 990 -7.15 -51.91 21.18
N ASN A 991 -7.38 -51.54 19.92
CA ASN A 991 -8.66 -51.73 19.21
C ASN A 991 -8.70 -52.95 18.30
N VAL A 992 -7.62 -53.75 18.23
CA VAL A 992 -7.53 -55.06 17.61
C VAL A 992 -7.65 -56.10 18.71
#